data_894412ca31ce6e368dc86da9a5e249e7
#
_entry.id   894412ca31ce6e368dc86da9a5e249e7
#
_cell.length_a   1.000
_cell.length_b   1.000
_cell.length_c   1.000
_cell.angle_alpha   90.00
_cell.angle_beta   90.00
_cell.angle_gamma   90.00
#
_symmetry.space_group_name_H-M   'P 1'
#
loop_
_entity.id
_entity.type
_entity.pdbx_description
1 polymer ?
#
loop_
_entity_poly.entity_id
_entity_poly.type
_entity_poly.pdbx_seq_one_letter_code
_entity_poly.pdbx_strand_id
1 'polypeptide(L)'
;MAKKSRKERKQVVAKQNAMKQKTVKEELIPEAVVKAQENAEEQAVEEAAKKAEEAARKEVMEPEEAGKAAEAEEEAKVEAEEVKAEAEEAKAEEAEEAKEEAEEVKAEAEEAKAEEAKEEEAEDETGGAEQSAVEEEKKAAAEQDAAEKRTAARKVYETRFARHLDELKWLYMELYGNGSMFAELCDNLYRFYEARNEDLKTRDIMREECPDWYKQNDMLGMMFYIDNFAGNMKGVESKLDYLEKSNVNYIHLMPFLDTVEGRSDGGYAVADFRKVQEKLGTMEDLESLTAACHKKDMNVCMDFVMNHTSEDHEWAKKARQGNGEYMSRYFFFDNYSIPAEYEKTVPQVFPTTAPGNFTWLEDAEHFVMTSFYPYQWDLNYKNPRVFNEMMYNFLFLANKGIDIIRIDAVPYIWKELHTQCRNLPQVHTIVRIMRMISEIVCPSVLLLGEVVMEPEKVVPYFGTVDKPECHMLYNVTTMATTWHTVATRDIGLLRQQLDIVNSLPKEYVFLNYLRCHDDIGWGLDYASLEREGIRERPHKQYLNDYFQGYVGESVSRGELYNADPISGDARFCGTTASMCGIEKAGFEQDQEAMERAIQKDVMLHAYMFMQSGIPVLYSGDEIGQVNDYTYKEDPNKAADSRYIHRGVMRWDLVENISDPETVEGKVFERLDQLEHIRKTEKVFVSNADTWTLDTWEAGVLCIGRYYEGDKLIGLFNFSEYDRTAWINETDGMYTDLISGEKMEARGVNIPAFGFYYLKKDE
;
A
#
# COMPACT_ATOMS: atom_id res chain seq x y z
N MET A 1 -38.39 52.54 -4.91
CA MET A 1 -37.18 51.72 -5.31
C MET A 1 -37.22 50.26 -4.82
N ALA A 2 -37.83 49.89 -3.70
CA ALA A 2 -37.78 48.49 -3.21
C ALA A 2 -38.63 47.42 -3.95
N LYS A 3 -39.57 47.82 -4.83
CA LYS A 3 -40.39 46.89 -5.63
C LYS A 3 -39.77 46.46 -6.97
N LYS A 4 -38.81 47.23 -7.51
CA LYS A 4 -38.11 46.92 -8.77
C LYS A 4 -37.07 45.82 -8.55
N SER A 5 -36.28 45.90 -7.48
CA SER A 5 -35.24 44.93 -7.11
C SER A 5 -35.75 43.49 -6.86
N ARG A 6 -36.99 43.33 -6.44
CA ARG A 6 -37.58 42.00 -6.14
C ARG A 6 -38.06 41.27 -7.42
N LYS A 7 -38.37 42.03 -8.50
CA LYS A 7 -38.76 41.46 -9.80
C LYS A 7 -37.53 41.02 -10.58
N GLU A 8 -36.45 41.79 -10.51
CA GLU A 8 -35.16 41.48 -11.12
C GLU A 8 -34.51 40.25 -10.47
N ARG A 9 -34.49 40.16 -9.13
CA ARG A 9 -34.02 38.92 -8.43
C ARG A 9 -34.83 37.66 -8.79
N LYS A 10 -36.17 37.79 -9.02
CA LYS A 10 -36.98 36.64 -9.46
C LYS A 10 -36.69 36.23 -10.91
N GLN A 11 -36.31 37.15 -11.79
CA GLN A 11 -35.92 36.82 -13.17
C GLN A 11 -34.54 36.16 -13.23
N VAL A 12 -33.58 36.61 -12.44
CA VAL A 12 -32.26 35.98 -12.36
C VAL A 12 -32.34 34.56 -11.79
N VAL A 13 -33.14 34.36 -10.74
CA VAL A 13 -33.33 33.00 -10.17
C VAL A 13 -34.12 32.10 -11.14
N ALA A 14 -35.05 32.63 -11.93
CA ALA A 14 -35.76 31.88 -12.96
C ALA A 14 -34.81 31.48 -14.14
N LYS A 15 -33.94 32.41 -14.58
CA LYS A 15 -32.90 32.09 -15.59
C LYS A 15 -31.89 31.08 -15.08
N GLN A 16 -31.42 31.18 -13.83
CA GLN A 16 -30.50 30.20 -13.23
C GLN A 16 -31.16 28.82 -13.06
N ASN A 17 -32.43 28.73 -12.71
CA ASN A 17 -33.15 27.47 -12.61
C ASN A 17 -33.45 26.86 -14.00
N ALA A 18 -33.70 27.66 -15.02
CA ALA A 18 -33.82 27.18 -16.39
C ALA A 18 -32.49 26.67 -16.97
N MET A 19 -31.37 27.35 -16.64
CA MET A 19 -30.03 26.90 -17.02
C MET A 19 -29.67 25.58 -16.33
N LYS A 20 -29.93 25.43 -15.03
CA LYS A 20 -29.71 24.15 -14.30
C LYS A 20 -30.62 23.03 -14.85
N GLN A 21 -31.84 23.29 -15.27
CA GLN A 21 -32.70 22.28 -15.90
C GLN A 21 -32.21 21.87 -17.31
N LYS A 22 -31.56 22.80 -18.05
CA LYS A 22 -30.96 22.49 -19.35
C LYS A 22 -29.70 21.63 -19.19
N THR A 23 -28.81 21.95 -18.24
CA THR A 23 -27.61 21.17 -17.91
C THR A 23 -27.94 19.74 -17.45
N VAL A 24 -28.95 19.60 -16.58
CA VAL A 24 -29.43 18.28 -16.10
C VAL A 24 -30.08 17.44 -17.23
N LYS A 25 -30.68 18.08 -18.28
CA LYS A 25 -31.15 17.31 -19.43
C LYS A 25 -30.05 16.88 -20.40
N GLU A 26 -28.99 17.66 -20.52
CA GLU A 26 -27.84 17.30 -21.35
C GLU A 26 -26.96 16.20 -20.71
N GLU A 27 -26.93 16.07 -19.36
CA GLU A 27 -26.24 14.99 -18.65
C GLU A 27 -27.04 13.67 -18.54
N LEU A 28 -28.38 13.70 -18.63
CA LEU A 28 -29.24 12.52 -18.45
C LEU A 28 -29.50 11.70 -19.74
N ILE A 29 -29.27 12.25 -20.91
CA ILE A 29 -29.49 11.54 -22.19
C ILE A 29 -28.40 10.47 -22.44
N PRO A 30 -27.09 10.71 -22.20
CA PRO A 30 -26.08 9.68 -22.34
C PRO A 30 -26.23 8.49 -21.38
N GLU A 31 -26.63 8.74 -20.13
CA GLU A 31 -26.76 7.72 -19.09
C GLU A 31 -27.95 6.77 -19.29
N ALA A 32 -29.04 7.28 -19.84
CA ALA A 32 -30.20 6.45 -20.18
C ALA A 32 -29.96 5.54 -21.40
N VAL A 33 -29.15 5.97 -22.34
CA VAL A 33 -28.75 5.18 -23.52
C VAL A 33 -27.74 4.11 -23.14
N VAL A 34 -26.77 4.43 -22.27
CA VAL A 34 -25.79 3.46 -21.76
C VAL A 34 -26.47 2.34 -20.96
N LYS A 35 -27.39 2.68 -20.05
CA LYS A 35 -28.15 1.66 -19.30
C LYS A 35 -29.07 0.79 -20.14
N ALA A 36 -29.58 1.29 -21.25
CA ALA A 36 -30.38 0.49 -22.18
C ALA A 36 -29.50 -0.48 -23.00
N GLN A 37 -28.26 -0.10 -23.27
CA GLN A 37 -27.27 -0.95 -23.97
C GLN A 37 -26.72 -2.05 -23.05
N GLU A 38 -26.38 -1.74 -21.81
CA GLU A 38 -25.94 -2.72 -20.79
C GLU A 38 -27.01 -3.80 -20.55
N ASN A 39 -28.27 -3.41 -20.41
CA ASN A 39 -29.36 -4.39 -20.24
C ASN A 39 -29.62 -5.28 -21.46
N ALA A 40 -29.31 -4.81 -22.68
CA ALA A 40 -29.45 -5.61 -23.89
C ALA A 40 -28.26 -6.61 -24.05
N GLU A 41 -27.07 -6.22 -23.63
CA GLU A 41 -25.90 -7.10 -23.60
C GLU A 41 -26.02 -8.20 -22.53
N GLU A 42 -26.50 -7.88 -21.31
CA GLU A 42 -26.75 -8.90 -20.29
C GLU A 42 -27.80 -9.93 -20.72
N GLN A 43 -28.88 -9.50 -21.39
CA GLN A 43 -29.89 -10.44 -21.88
C GLN A 43 -29.38 -11.34 -23.00
N ALA A 44 -28.50 -10.83 -23.89
CA ALA A 44 -27.90 -11.61 -24.95
C ALA A 44 -26.89 -12.64 -24.42
N VAL A 45 -26.11 -12.28 -23.38
CA VAL A 45 -25.17 -13.19 -22.71
C VAL A 45 -25.90 -14.29 -21.94
N GLU A 46 -27.00 -13.96 -21.23
CA GLU A 46 -27.82 -14.96 -20.51
C GLU A 46 -28.51 -15.95 -21.44
N GLU A 47 -28.95 -15.50 -22.62
CA GLU A 47 -29.54 -16.39 -23.64
C GLU A 47 -28.50 -17.29 -24.31
N ALA A 48 -27.28 -16.77 -24.55
CA ALA A 48 -26.16 -17.55 -25.05
C ALA A 48 -25.67 -18.60 -24.04
N ALA A 49 -25.60 -18.27 -22.75
CA ALA A 49 -25.26 -19.20 -21.68
C ALA A 49 -26.27 -20.33 -21.54
N LYS A 50 -27.57 -20.03 -21.62
CA LYS A 50 -28.65 -21.07 -21.62
C LYS A 50 -28.57 -22.02 -22.81
N LYS A 51 -28.21 -21.54 -23.99
CA LYS A 51 -28.01 -22.37 -25.19
C LYS A 51 -26.77 -23.27 -25.06
N ALA A 52 -25.70 -22.77 -24.43
CA ALA A 52 -24.49 -23.55 -24.18
C ALA A 52 -24.73 -24.66 -23.14
N GLU A 53 -25.51 -24.39 -22.08
CA GLU A 53 -25.87 -25.38 -21.05
C GLU A 53 -26.80 -26.47 -21.61
N GLU A 54 -27.68 -26.14 -22.57
CA GLU A 54 -28.54 -27.11 -23.27
C GLU A 54 -27.74 -27.98 -24.24
N ALA A 55 -26.70 -27.47 -24.88
CA ALA A 55 -25.76 -28.21 -25.70
C ALA A 55 -24.92 -29.20 -24.88
N ALA A 56 -24.37 -28.75 -23.72
CA ALA A 56 -23.57 -29.60 -22.85
C ALA A 56 -24.34 -30.78 -22.24
N ARG A 57 -25.67 -30.70 -22.10
CA ARG A 57 -26.53 -31.80 -21.63
C ARG A 57 -26.82 -32.89 -22.65
N LYS A 58 -26.42 -32.70 -23.92
CA LYS A 58 -26.63 -33.68 -25.05
C LYS A 58 -25.41 -34.55 -25.33
N GLU A 59 -24.24 -34.30 -24.71
CA GLU A 59 -23.04 -35.12 -24.93
C GLU A 59 -22.90 -36.27 -23.91
N VAL A 60 -23.74 -37.27 -24.07
CA VAL A 60 -23.42 -38.66 -23.66
C VAL A 60 -23.98 -39.57 -24.76
N MET A 61 -23.29 -39.72 -25.89
CA MET A 61 -23.43 -40.85 -26.82
C MET A 61 -22.30 -40.91 -27.87
N GLU A 62 -22.00 -42.08 -28.34
CA GLU A 62 -20.84 -42.72 -28.95
C GLU A 62 -20.16 -42.05 -30.19
N PRO A 63 -18.97 -42.55 -30.64
CA PRO A 63 -18.01 -41.80 -31.46
C PRO A 63 -18.24 -41.76 -32.99
N GLU A 64 -19.42 -42.00 -33.49
CA GLU A 64 -19.72 -41.96 -34.96
C GLU A 64 -20.34 -40.62 -35.46
N GLU A 65 -20.62 -39.65 -34.56
CA GLU A 65 -21.26 -38.38 -34.93
C GLU A 65 -20.33 -37.15 -34.91
N ALA A 66 -19.05 -37.30 -34.60
CA ALA A 66 -18.10 -36.22 -34.52
C ALA A 66 -17.85 -35.42 -35.81
N GLY A 67 -18.18 -36.00 -36.98
CA GLY A 67 -18.03 -35.32 -38.29
C GLY A 67 -19.16 -34.34 -38.63
N LYS A 68 -20.35 -34.53 -38.05
CA LYS A 68 -21.50 -33.65 -38.33
C LYS A 68 -21.62 -32.50 -37.33
N ALA A 69 -21.01 -32.64 -36.13
CA ALA A 69 -20.99 -31.58 -35.13
C ALA A 69 -20.03 -30.44 -35.53
N ALA A 70 -18.92 -30.73 -36.22
CA ALA A 70 -17.98 -29.73 -36.69
C ALA A 70 -18.54 -28.85 -37.82
N GLU A 71 -19.36 -29.43 -38.75
CA GLU A 71 -20.02 -28.65 -39.80
C GLU A 71 -21.12 -27.74 -39.22
N ALA A 72 -21.87 -28.20 -38.22
CA ALA A 72 -22.90 -27.40 -37.55
C ALA A 72 -22.32 -26.27 -36.67
N GLU A 73 -21.11 -26.43 -36.12
CA GLU A 73 -20.42 -25.40 -35.37
C GLU A 73 -19.82 -24.31 -36.26
N GLU A 74 -19.43 -24.68 -37.49
CA GLU A 74 -18.93 -23.72 -38.49
C GLU A 74 -20.09 -22.93 -39.12
N GLU A 75 -21.25 -23.55 -39.39
CA GLU A 75 -22.47 -22.86 -39.82
C GLU A 75 -23.01 -21.89 -38.75
N ALA A 76 -22.99 -22.30 -37.47
CA ALA A 76 -23.42 -21.42 -36.36
C ALA A 76 -22.49 -20.23 -36.15
N LYS A 77 -21.19 -20.36 -36.43
CA LYS A 77 -20.23 -19.25 -36.39
C LYS A 77 -20.45 -18.25 -37.53
N VAL A 78 -20.79 -18.74 -38.70
CA VAL A 78 -21.10 -17.89 -39.89
C VAL A 78 -22.39 -17.11 -39.65
N GLU A 79 -23.46 -17.75 -39.12
CA GLU A 79 -24.71 -17.07 -38.79
C GLU A 79 -24.49 -16.02 -37.66
N ALA A 80 -23.62 -16.30 -36.69
CA ALA A 80 -23.29 -15.35 -35.62
C ALA A 80 -22.47 -14.14 -36.12
N GLU A 81 -21.62 -14.33 -37.13
CA GLU A 81 -20.92 -13.21 -37.78
C GLU A 81 -21.84 -12.37 -38.67
N GLU A 82 -22.80 -12.99 -39.39
CA GLU A 82 -23.80 -12.26 -40.19
C GLU A 82 -24.73 -11.43 -39.30
N VAL A 83 -25.23 -11.97 -38.20
CA VAL A 83 -26.05 -11.21 -37.21
C VAL A 83 -25.27 -10.09 -36.56
N LYS A 84 -23.97 -10.26 -36.36
CA LYS A 84 -23.11 -9.20 -35.81
C LYS A 84 -22.86 -8.09 -36.85
N ALA A 85 -22.71 -8.44 -38.12
CA ALA A 85 -22.56 -7.47 -39.21
C ALA A 85 -23.85 -6.65 -39.43
N GLU A 86 -25.02 -7.29 -39.40
CA GLU A 86 -26.31 -6.60 -39.48
C GLU A 86 -26.56 -5.66 -38.28
N ALA A 87 -26.13 -6.06 -37.08
CA ALA A 87 -26.21 -5.23 -35.88
C ALA A 87 -25.23 -4.03 -35.89
N GLU A 88 -24.07 -4.17 -36.55
CA GLU A 88 -23.12 -3.06 -36.76
C GLU A 88 -23.61 -2.07 -37.82
N GLU A 89 -24.30 -2.58 -38.88
CA GLU A 89 -24.87 -1.73 -39.92
C GLU A 89 -26.08 -0.93 -39.40
N ALA A 90 -26.96 -1.55 -38.62
CA ALA A 90 -28.08 -0.86 -37.93
C ALA A 90 -27.57 0.21 -36.93
N LYS A 91 -26.47 -0.04 -36.22
CA LYS A 91 -25.83 0.94 -35.31
C LYS A 91 -25.21 2.10 -36.10
N ALA A 92 -24.74 1.88 -37.31
CA ALA A 92 -24.20 2.94 -38.15
C ALA A 92 -25.31 3.85 -38.71
N GLU A 93 -26.46 3.29 -39.08
CA GLU A 93 -27.63 4.06 -39.53
C GLU A 93 -28.23 4.91 -38.39
N GLU A 94 -28.44 4.34 -37.18
CA GLU A 94 -28.91 5.10 -36.01
C GLU A 94 -27.93 6.21 -35.59
N ALA A 95 -26.61 6.01 -35.73
CA ALA A 95 -25.62 7.01 -35.42
C ALA A 95 -25.55 8.13 -36.48
N GLU A 96 -25.97 7.87 -37.69
CA GLU A 96 -26.06 8.87 -38.76
C GLU A 96 -27.34 9.72 -38.60
N GLU A 97 -28.49 9.11 -38.31
CA GLU A 97 -29.73 9.82 -37.95
C GLU A 97 -29.55 10.71 -36.71
N ALA A 98 -28.89 10.21 -35.65
CA ALA A 98 -28.60 10.99 -34.45
C ALA A 98 -27.63 12.17 -34.70
N LYS A 99 -26.79 12.08 -35.72
CA LYS A 99 -25.94 13.19 -36.16
C LYS A 99 -26.71 14.24 -36.94
N GLU A 100 -27.61 13.84 -37.81
CA GLU A 100 -28.48 14.77 -38.55
C GLU A 100 -29.41 15.53 -37.60
N GLU A 101 -30.05 14.85 -36.64
CA GLU A 101 -30.88 15.54 -35.62
C GLU A 101 -30.04 16.52 -34.74
N ALA A 102 -28.77 16.15 -34.41
CA ALA A 102 -27.88 17.01 -33.64
C ALA A 102 -27.41 18.24 -34.44
N GLU A 103 -27.24 18.12 -35.77
CA GLU A 103 -26.93 19.25 -36.65
C GLU A 103 -28.14 20.18 -36.84
N GLU A 104 -29.35 19.64 -36.95
CA GLU A 104 -30.57 20.41 -37.05
C GLU A 104 -30.86 21.22 -35.78
N VAL A 105 -30.73 20.59 -34.59
CA VAL A 105 -30.83 21.27 -33.29
C VAL A 105 -29.73 22.33 -33.10
N LYS A 106 -28.56 22.12 -33.68
CA LYS A 106 -27.48 23.10 -33.62
C LYS A 106 -27.71 24.29 -34.54
N ALA A 107 -28.29 24.04 -35.72
CA ALA A 107 -28.69 25.10 -36.66
C ALA A 107 -29.82 25.99 -36.09
N GLU A 108 -30.86 25.39 -35.47
CA GLU A 108 -31.92 26.12 -34.78
C GLU A 108 -31.40 26.94 -33.57
N ALA A 109 -30.39 26.41 -32.83
CA ALA A 109 -29.74 27.10 -31.74
C ALA A 109 -28.84 28.25 -32.19
N GLU A 110 -28.24 28.18 -33.39
CA GLU A 110 -27.46 29.27 -34.00
C GLU A 110 -28.40 30.38 -34.56
N GLU A 111 -29.53 29.98 -35.14
CA GLU A 111 -30.54 30.93 -35.63
C GLU A 111 -31.20 31.71 -34.48
N ALA A 112 -31.54 31.02 -33.38
CA ALA A 112 -32.04 31.65 -32.15
C ALA A 112 -31.02 32.62 -31.50
N LYS A 113 -29.72 32.27 -31.55
CA LYS A 113 -28.66 33.19 -31.08
C LYS A 113 -28.44 34.39 -31.99
N ALA A 114 -28.67 34.21 -33.31
CA ALA A 114 -28.59 35.33 -34.25
C ALA A 114 -29.77 36.31 -34.17
N GLU A 115 -30.94 35.84 -33.74
CA GLU A 115 -32.09 36.72 -33.44
C GLU A 115 -31.89 37.44 -32.11
N GLU A 116 -31.42 36.76 -31.03
CA GLU A 116 -31.11 37.43 -29.75
C GLU A 116 -30.00 38.51 -29.90
N ALA A 117 -28.98 38.24 -30.74
CA ALA A 117 -27.90 39.19 -30.98
C ALA A 117 -28.35 40.44 -31.74
N LYS A 118 -29.47 40.37 -32.52
CA LYS A 118 -30.04 41.53 -33.20
C LYS A 118 -30.94 42.37 -32.34
N GLU A 119 -31.52 41.80 -31.25
CA GLU A 119 -32.28 42.57 -30.25
C GLU A 119 -31.36 43.24 -29.20
N GLU A 120 -30.17 42.66 -28.90
CA GLU A 120 -29.19 43.24 -27.97
C GLU A 120 -28.39 44.43 -28.55
N GLU A 121 -28.15 44.49 -29.87
CA GLU A 121 -27.47 45.65 -30.51
C GLU A 121 -28.25 46.96 -30.48
N ALA A 122 -29.55 46.94 -30.10
CA ALA A 122 -30.40 48.13 -30.07
C ALA A 122 -30.52 48.81 -28.69
N GLU A 123 -30.03 48.24 -27.59
CA GLU A 123 -30.16 48.79 -26.23
C GLU A 123 -28.86 49.11 -25.48
N ASP A 124 -27.65 48.92 -26.03
CA ASP A 124 -26.43 49.03 -25.22
C ASP A 124 -25.26 49.85 -25.81
N GLU A 125 -25.48 51.16 -25.96
CA GLU A 125 -24.33 52.11 -26.10
C GLU A 125 -23.87 52.74 -24.76
N THR A 126 -24.52 52.46 -23.61
CA THR A 126 -24.17 53.11 -22.34
C THR A 126 -23.83 52.18 -21.18
N GLY A 127 -24.02 50.85 -21.29
CA GLY A 127 -23.73 49.85 -20.21
C GLY A 127 -22.38 49.13 -20.31
N GLY A 128 -21.81 49.02 -21.50
CA GLY A 128 -20.62 48.20 -21.75
C GLY A 128 -19.31 48.69 -21.10
N ALA A 129 -19.18 50.00 -20.90
CA ALA A 129 -17.98 50.56 -20.28
C ALA A 129 -17.87 50.34 -18.77
N GLU A 130 -19.01 50.30 -18.04
CA GLU A 130 -18.99 50.02 -16.60
C GLU A 130 -18.85 48.52 -16.27
N GLN A 131 -19.39 47.62 -17.10
CA GLN A 131 -19.21 46.17 -16.90
C GLN A 131 -17.81 45.72 -17.24
N SER A 132 -17.17 46.22 -18.30
CA SER A 132 -15.78 45.90 -18.65
C SER A 132 -14.79 46.42 -17.58
N ALA A 133 -15.03 47.59 -17.02
CA ALA A 133 -14.20 48.15 -15.95
C ALA A 133 -14.33 47.34 -14.65
N VAL A 134 -15.54 46.82 -14.31
CA VAL A 134 -15.75 45.94 -13.14
C VAL A 134 -15.15 44.55 -13.34
N GLU A 135 -15.14 44.01 -14.56
CA GLU A 135 -14.43 42.73 -14.87
C GLU A 135 -12.91 42.88 -14.86
N GLU A 136 -12.36 43.98 -15.40
CA GLU A 136 -10.94 44.30 -15.32
C GLU A 136 -10.49 44.55 -13.86
N GLU A 137 -11.28 45.21 -13.05
CA GLU A 137 -11.01 45.44 -11.62
C GLU A 137 -11.03 44.10 -10.82
N LYS A 138 -12.00 43.21 -11.11
CA LYS A 138 -12.04 41.86 -10.54
C LYS A 138 -10.86 41.00 -10.98
N LYS A 139 -10.45 41.08 -12.25
CA LYS A 139 -9.28 40.36 -12.77
C LYS A 139 -8.00 40.89 -12.15
N ALA A 140 -7.83 42.20 -12.05
CA ALA A 140 -6.68 42.81 -11.39
C ALA A 140 -6.60 42.46 -9.90
N ALA A 141 -7.75 42.46 -9.18
CA ALA A 141 -7.82 42.02 -7.79
C ALA A 141 -7.48 40.53 -7.62
N ALA A 142 -7.93 39.66 -8.53
CA ALA A 142 -7.59 38.25 -8.54
C ALA A 142 -6.10 38.02 -8.87
N GLU A 143 -5.52 38.78 -9.78
CA GLU A 143 -4.09 38.74 -10.11
C GLU A 143 -3.22 39.22 -8.93
N GLN A 144 -3.68 40.25 -8.21
CA GLN A 144 -3.00 40.74 -7.01
C GLN A 144 -3.06 39.70 -5.87
N ASP A 145 -4.23 39.12 -5.59
CA ASP A 145 -4.40 38.03 -4.58
C ASP A 145 -3.51 36.83 -4.93
N ALA A 146 -3.46 36.43 -6.20
CA ALA A 146 -2.58 35.37 -6.67
C ALA A 146 -1.09 35.71 -6.49
N ALA A 147 -0.69 36.96 -6.72
CA ALA A 147 0.69 37.41 -6.52
C ALA A 147 1.06 37.46 -5.02
N GLU A 148 0.14 37.88 -4.14
CA GLU A 148 0.34 37.88 -2.70
C GLU A 148 0.45 36.45 -2.17
N LYS A 149 -0.40 35.51 -2.62
CA LYS A 149 -0.32 34.08 -2.30
C LYS A 149 1.00 33.44 -2.74
N ARG A 150 1.46 33.74 -3.98
CA ARG A 150 2.77 33.26 -4.48
C ARG A 150 3.92 33.78 -3.63
N THR A 151 3.88 35.05 -3.22
CA THR A 151 4.90 35.67 -2.36
C THR A 151 4.94 35.01 -0.98
N ALA A 152 3.77 34.75 -0.38
CA ALA A 152 3.63 34.06 0.90
C ALA A 152 4.15 32.61 0.81
N ALA A 153 3.76 31.86 -0.22
CA ALA A 153 4.20 30.49 -0.47
C ALA A 153 5.74 30.45 -0.66
N ARG A 154 6.30 31.37 -1.43
CA ARG A 154 7.75 31.48 -1.61
C ARG A 154 8.49 31.70 -0.29
N LYS A 155 7.96 32.53 0.58
CA LYS A 155 8.57 32.79 1.90
C LYS A 155 8.54 31.52 2.78
N VAL A 156 7.48 30.71 2.72
CA VAL A 156 7.42 29.42 3.42
C VAL A 156 8.53 28.50 2.90
N TYR A 157 8.66 28.32 1.59
CA TYR A 157 9.74 27.54 1.00
C TYR A 157 11.12 28.03 1.44
N GLU A 158 11.39 29.34 1.31
CA GLU A 158 12.69 29.94 1.67
C GLU A 158 13.03 29.71 3.15
N THR A 159 12.03 29.72 4.02
CA THR A 159 12.21 29.44 5.47
C THR A 159 12.59 27.98 5.71
N ARG A 160 11.88 27.02 5.07
CA ARG A 160 12.19 25.58 5.14
C ARG A 160 13.57 25.30 4.53
N PHE A 161 13.85 25.84 3.36
CA PHE A 161 15.11 25.66 2.66
C PHE A 161 16.29 26.19 3.47
N ALA A 162 16.19 27.39 4.04
CA ALA A 162 17.24 27.98 4.87
C ALA A 162 17.55 27.16 6.14
N ARG A 163 16.54 26.45 6.69
CA ARG A 163 16.71 25.58 7.86
C ARG A 163 17.66 24.39 7.56
N HIS A 164 17.61 23.87 6.34
CA HIS A 164 18.31 22.65 5.95
C HIS A 164 19.53 22.87 5.06
N LEU A 165 19.68 24.05 4.48
CA LEU A 165 20.65 24.32 3.41
C LEU A 165 22.10 23.93 3.77
N ASP A 166 22.56 24.30 4.95
CA ASP A 166 23.96 24.10 5.34
C ASP A 166 24.28 22.61 5.48
N GLU A 167 23.40 21.83 6.16
CA GLU A 167 23.57 20.40 6.32
C GLU A 167 23.38 19.66 5.00
N LEU A 168 22.34 20.00 4.23
CA LEU A 168 22.05 19.45 2.92
C LEU A 168 23.24 19.62 1.98
N LYS A 169 23.78 20.83 1.91
CA LYS A 169 24.96 21.13 1.07
C LYS A 169 26.19 20.36 1.54
N TRP A 170 26.43 20.32 2.85
CA TRP A 170 27.59 19.61 3.40
C TRP A 170 27.54 18.11 3.06
N LEU A 171 26.42 17.44 3.34
CA LEU A 171 26.24 16.01 3.04
C LEU A 171 26.33 15.71 1.55
N TYR A 172 25.68 16.53 0.71
CA TYR A 172 25.75 16.36 -0.74
C TYR A 172 27.17 16.52 -1.28
N MET A 173 27.89 17.53 -0.80
CA MET A 173 29.28 17.76 -1.22
C MET A 173 30.23 16.67 -0.70
N GLU A 174 29.96 16.07 0.45
CA GLU A 174 30.72 14.93 0.96
C GLU A 174 30.54 13.67 0.10
N LEU A 175 29.32 13.41 -0.35
CA LEU A 175 29.05 12.27 -1.25
C LEU A 175 29.60 12.49 -2.65
N TYR A 176 29.45 13.66 -3.23
CA TYR A 176 29.60 13.89 -4.67
C TYR A 176 30.68 14.90 -5.05
N GLY A 177 31.04 15.82 -4.18
CA GLY A 177 31.99 16.89 -4.49
C GLY A 177 31.58 17.79 -5.68
N ASN A 178 30.29 17.82 -6.07
CA ASN A 178 29.80 18.40 -7.32
C ASN A 178 28.83 19.56 -7.08
N GLY A 179 29.38 20.80 -7.06
CA GLY A 179 28.58 21.99 -6.78
C GLY A 179 27.57 22.36 -7.87
N SER A 180 27.81 22.02 -9.15
CA SER A 180 26.84 22.29 -10.22
C SER A 180 25.63 21.40 -10.15
N MET A 181 25.81 20.11 -9.84
CA MET A 181 24.72 19.16 -9.62
C MET A 181 23.92 19.50 -8.35
N PHE A 182 24.59 20.04 -7.31
CA PHE A 182 23.90 20.56 -6.13
C PHE A 182 23.03 21.78 -6.45
N ALA A 183 23.54 22.72 -7.25
CA ALA A 183 22.76 23.89 -7.68
C ALA A 183 21.54 23.47 -8.52
N GLU A 184 21.72 22.53 -9.46
CA GLU A 184 20.61 21.93 -10.23
C GLU A 184 19.55 21.29 -9.32
N LEU A 185 19.98 20.54 -8.29
CA LEU A 185 19.07 19.99 -7.30
C LEU A 185 18.24 21.09 -6.61
N CYS A 186 18.90 22.14 -6.08
CA CYS A 186 18.23 23.24 -5.38
C CYS A 186 17.20 23.95 -6.27
N ASP A 187 17.54 24.21 -7.54
CA ASP A 187 16.63 24.84 -8.51
C ASP A 187 15.39 23.96 -8.75
N ASN A 188 15.56 22.64 -8.85
CA ASN A 188 14.46 21.71 -9.04
C ASN A 188 13.61 21.54 -7.78
N LEU A 189 14.19 21.57 -6.56
CA LEU A 189 13.39 21.55 -5.32
C LEU A 189 12.36 22.68 -5.30
N TYR A 190 12.77 23.90 -5.68
CA TYR A 190 11.85 25.04 -5.77
C TYR A 190 10.75 24.80 -6.82
N ARG A 191 11.10 24.26 -8.02
CA ARG A 191 10.11 23.96 -9.07
C ARG A 191 9.07 22.93 -8.61
N PHE A 192 9.50 21.88 -7.90
CA PHE A 192 8.56 20.87 -7.35
C PHE A 192 7.66 21.47 -6.27
N TYR A 193 8.20 22.34 -5.41
CA TYR A 193 7.38 23.06 -4.43
C TYR A 193 6.37 24.00 -5.12
N GLU A 194 6.80 24.74 -6.12
CA GLU A 194 5.90 25.64 -6.88
C GLU A 194 4.78 24.85 -7.58
N ALA A 195 5.11 23.70 -8.15
CA ALA A 195 4.16 22.81 -8.84
C ALA A 195 3.22 22.02 -7.89
N ARG A 196 3.54 21.97 -6.59
CA ARG A 196 2.68 21.29 -5.60
C ARG A 196 1.35 22.03 -5.47
N ASN A 197 0.20 21.31 -5.54
CA ASN A 197 -1.10 21.95 -5.51
C ASN A 197 -1.39 22.60 -4.13
N GLU A 198 -2.37 23.51 -4.08
CA GLU A 198 -2.65 24.32 -2.88
C GLU A 198 -3.26 23.49 -1.73
N ASP A 199 -4.03 22.45 -2.03
CA ASP A 199 -4.60 21.56 -1.00
C ASP A 199 -3.47 20.78 -0.30
N LEU A 200 -2.50 20.28 -1.06
CA LEU A 200 -1.32 19.60 -0.50
C LEU A 200 -0.43 20.57 0.28
N LYS A 201 -0.23 21.80 -0.19
CA LYS A 201 0.51 22.84 0.58
C LYS A 201 -0.20 23.19 1.90
N THR A 202 -1.51 23.23 1.89
CA THR A 202 -2.31 23.45 3.11
C THR A 202 -2.12 22.29 4.09
N ARG A 203 -2.17 21.05 3.58
CA ARG A 203 -1.91 19.83 4.36
C ARG A 203 -0.49 19.82 4.93
N ASP A 204 0.51 20.29 4.15
CA ASP A 204 1.89 20.46 4.62
C ASP A 204 1.97 21.37 5.85
N ILE A 205 1.31 22.53 5.82
CA ILE A 205 1.31 23.49 6.92
C ILE A 205 0.63 22.89 8.15
N MET A 206 -0.56 22.27 7.99
CA MET A 206 -1.29 21.65 9.11
C MET A 206 -0.46 20.57 9.80
N ARG A 207 0.25 19.75 9.03
CA ARG A 207 1.06 18.66 9.58
C ARG A 207 2.39 19.13 10.17
N GLU A 208 2.97 20.23 9.70
CA GLU A 208 4.11 20.87 10.37
C GLU A 208 3.72 21.45 11.74
N GLU A 209 2.47 21.94 11.88
CA GLU A 209 1.94 22.43 13.16
C GLU A 209 1.63 21.27 14.13
N CYS A 210 1.32 20.09 13.62
CA CYS A 210 1.02 18.88 14.37
C CYS A 210 1.94 17.71 13.95
N PRO A 211 3.25 17.75 14.25
CA PRO A 211 4.21 16.79 13.69
C PRO A 211 3.95 15.33 14.11
N ASP A 212 3.24 15.11 15.20
CA ASP A 212 2.85 13.79 15.70
C ASP A 212 1.50 13.28 15.18
N TRP A 213 0.98 13.88 14.08
CA TRP A 213 -0.31 13.51 13.49
C TRP A 213 -0.43 12.01 13.16
N TYR A 214 0.66 11.36 12.76
CA TYR A 214 0.69 9.94 12.41
C TYR A 214 0.91 9.00 13.61
N LYS A 215 1.13 9.55 14.81
CA LYS A 215 1.34 8.78 16.06
C LYS A 215 0.04 8.58 16.84
N GLN A 216 -1.08 9.06 16.32
CA GLN A 216 -2.37 9.03 17.02
C GLN A 216 -2.92 7.59 17.13
N ASN A 217 -3.79 7.39 18.11
CA ASN A 217 -4.38 6.07 18.40
C ASN A 217 -5.40 5.58 17.35
N ASP A 218 -5.86 6.43 16.45
CA ASP A 218 -6.75 6.09 15.34
C ASP A 218 -6.02 5.61 14.07
N MET A 219 -4.67 5.73 14.02
CA MET A 219 -3.90 5.25 12.85
C MET A 219 -3.95 3.72 12.77
N LEU A 220 -4.66 3.21 11.78
CA LEU A 220 -4.73 1.79 11.41
C LEU A 220 -4.51 1.66 9.91
N GLY A 221 -3.53 0.84 9.53
CA GLY A 221 -3.18 0.60 8.14
C GLY A 221 -3.78 -0.67 7.57
N MET A 222 -3.99 -0.68 6.24
CA MET A 222 -4.23 -1.88 5.45
C MET A 222 -3.38 -1.84 4.19
N MET A 223 -2.66 -2.92 3.89
CA MET A 223 -1.86 -3.06 2.68
C MET A 223 -2.50 -4.06 1.70
N PHE A 224 -2.43 -3.75 0.41
CA PHE A 224 -2.99 -4.61 -0.64
C PHE A 224 -2.43 -4.29 -2.03
N TYR A 225 -2.46 -5.28 -2.92
CA TYR A 225 -2.31 -5.06 -4.36
C TYR A 225 -3.63 -4.52 -4.94
N ILE A 226 -3.56 -3.47 -5.75
CA ILE A 226 -4.74 -2.78 -6.32
C ILE A 226 -5.61 -3.74 -7.14
N ASP A 227 -4.99 -4.55 -8.01
CA ASP A 227 -5.70 -5.53 -8.84
C ASP A 227 -6.34 -6.64 -8.01
N ASN A 228 -5.66 -7.14 -6.98
CA ASN A 228 -6.20 -8.17 -6.10
C ASN A 228 -7.31 -7.64 -5.17
N PHE A 229 -7.23 -6.37 -4.76
CA PHE A 229 -8.24 -5.78 -3.88
C PHE A 229 -9.50 -5.38 -4.65
N ALA A 230 -9.38 -4.62 -5.75
CA ALA A 230 -10.54 -4.04 -6.42
C ALA A 230 -10.36 -3.88 -7.95
N GLY A 231 -9.44 -4.64 -8.56
CA GLY A 231 -9.20 -4.65 -10.00
C GLY A 231 -8.35 -3.47 -10.50
N ASN A 232 -8.67 -2.24 -10.12
CA ASN A 232 -7.95 -1.03 -10.53
C ASN A 232 -8.16 0.13 -9.52
N MET A 233 -7.55 1.30 -9.78
CA MET A 233 -7.62 2.46 -8.88
C MET A 233 -9.06 2.97 -8.68
N LYS A 234 -9.89 2.98 -9.71
CA LYS A 234 -11.31 3.36 -9.59
C LYS A 234 -12.08 2.35 -8.76
N GLY A 235 -11.74 1.07 -8.87
CA GLY A 235 -12.26 0.02 -8.01
C GLY A 235 -11.92 0.29 -6.54
N VAL A 236 -10.66 0.63 -6.23
CA VAL A 236 -10.25 1.00 -4.86
C VAL A 236 -11.03 2.22 -4.37
N GLU A 237 -11.18 3.26 -5.19
CA GLU A 237 -11.96 4.45 -4.85
C GLU A 237 -13.41 4.08 -4.49
N SER A 238 -14.03 3.12 -5.21
CA SER A 238 -15.38 2.62 -4.92
C SER A 238 -15.49 1.83 -3.61
N LYS A 239 -14.36 1.41 -3.02
CA LYS A 239 -14.31 0.61 -1.77
C LYS A 239 -13.87 1.42 -0.55
N LEU A 240 -13.69 2.74 -0.67
CA LEU A 240 -13.28 3.59 0.46
C LEU A 240 -14.26 3.55 1.63
N ASP A 241 -15.57 3.39 1.38
CA ASP A 241 -16.58 3.24 2.45
C ASP A 241 -16.41 1.92 3.22
N TYR A 242 -15.96 0.85 2.56
CA TYR A 242 -15.62 -0.41 3.23
C TYR A 242 -14.39 -0.24 4.12
N LEU A 243 -13.33 0.40 3.62
CA LEU A 243 -12.11 0.67 4.39
C LEU A 243 -12.39 1.57 5.61
N GLU A 244 -13.25 2.58 5.47
CA GLU A 244 -13.72 3.41 6.58
C GLU A 244 -14.51 2.59 7.60
N LYS A 245 -15.39 1.66 7.15
CA LYS A 245 -16.12 0.74 8.01
C LYS A 245 -15.19 -0.20 8.78
N SER A 246 -14.05 -0.57 8.21
CA SER A 246 -13.01 -1.36 8.85
C SER A 246 -12.02 -0.50 9.65
N ASN A 247 -12.41 0.73 10.04
CA ASN A 247 -11.60 1.70 10.78
C ASN A 247 -10.23 2.03 10.17
N VAL A 248 -9.99 1.66 8.90
CA VAL A 248 -8.74 1.89 8.19
C VAL A 248 -8.66 3.35 7.74
N ASN A 249 -7.59 4.05 8.12
CA ASN A 249 -7.31 5.43 7.70
C ASN A 249 -5.90 5.59 7.10
N TYR A 250 -5.21 4.47 6.84
CA TYR A 250 -3.93 4.40 6.17
C TYR A 250 -3.94 3.24 5.17
N ILE A 251 -3.95 3.51 3.87
CA ILE A 251 -3.87 2.46 2.84
C ILE A 251 -2.46 2.40 2.26
N HIS A 252 -1.90 1.20 2.18
CA HIS A 252 -0.62 0.95 1.52
C HIS A 252 -0.87 0.23 0.20
N LEU A 253 -0.76 0.97 -0.88
CA LEU A 253 -0.87 0.45 -2.23
C LEU A 253 0.44 -0.22 -2.62
N MET A 254 0.41 -1.56 -2.79
CA MET A 254 1.54 -2.33 -3.29
C MET A 254 1.95 -1.84 -4.68
N PRO A 255 3.17 -2.14 -5.16
CA PRO A 255 3.74 -1.50 -6.35
C PRO A 255 2.80 -1.48 -7.55
N PHE A 256 2.51 -0.29 -8.05
CA PHE A 256 1.58 -0.04 -9.15
C PHE A 256 2.20 0.75 -10.32
N LEU A 257 3.47 1.15 -10.21
CA LEU A 257 4.18 1.83 -11.29
C LEU A 257 4.46 0.88 -12.45
N ASP A 258 4.72 1.42 -13.63
CA ASP A 258 4.87 0.66 -14.88
C ASP A 258 5.95 -0.44 -14.78
N THR A 259 5.58 -1.65 -15.19
CA THR A 259 6.43 -2.83 -15.19
C THR A 259 6.12 -3.71 -16.40
N VAL A 260 6.98 -4.67 -16.70
CA VAL A 260 6.76 -5.65 -17.76
C VAL A 260 6.23 -6.94 -17.17
N GLU A 261 5.12 -7.44 -17.70
CA GLU A 261 4.51 -8.69 -17.27
C GLU A 261 5.48 -9.88 -17.35
N GLY A 262 5.44 -10.75 -16.32
CA GLY A 262 6.34 -11.91 -16.20
C GLY A 262 7.77 -11.58 -15.75
N ARG A 263 8.15 -10.29 -15.68
CA ARG A 263 9.46 -9.78 -15.21
C ARG A 263 9.28 -8.59 -14.28
N SER A 264 8.34 -8.67 -13.36
CA SER A 264 7.97 -7.55 -12.49
C SER A 264 8.35 -7.74 -11.02
N ASP A 265 8.57 -8.98 -10.57
CA ASP A 265 8.77 -9.28 -9.15
C ASP A 265 7.70 -8.63 -8.25
N GLY A 266 6.43 -8.88 -8.56
CA GLY A 266 5.33 -8.26 -7.81
C GLY A 266 5.24 -6.74 -7.96
N GLY A 267 5.80 -6.16 -9.02
CA GLY A 267 5.80 -4.73 -9.30
C GLY A 267 7.09 -3.99 -8.93
N TYR A 268 8.08 -4.67 -8.34
CA TYR A 268 9.33 -4.05 -7.90
C TYR A 268 10.36 -3.85 -9.03
N ALA A 269 10.16 -4.38 -10.24
CA ALA A 269 10.99 -4.08 -11.39
C ALA A 269 10.40 -2.90 -12.20
N VAL A 270 10.60 -1.67 -11.72
CA VAL A 270 9.99 -0.45 -12.28
C VAL A 270 10.62 -0.08 -13.62
N ALA A 271 9.80 0.01 -14.67
CA ALA A 271 10.19 0.44 -16.01
C ALA A 271 9.99 1.95 -16.24
N ASP A 272 9.03 2.57 -15.55
CA ASP A 272 8.81 4.03 -15.56
C ASP A 272 8.23 4.49 -14.22
N PHE A 273 8.95 5.38 -13.51
CA PHE A 273 8.52 5.93 -12.22
C PHE A 273 7.38 6.96 -12.34
N ARG A 274 7.02 7.39 -13.54
CA ARG A 274 6.01 8.42 -13.80
C ARG A 274 4.79 7.90 -14.54
N LYS A 275 4.68 6.58 -14.65
CA LYS A 275 3.57 5.90 -15.30
C LYS A 275 3.00 4.81 -14.40
N VAL A 276 1.69 4.72 -14.34
CA VAL A 276 0.95 3.61 -13.70
C VAL A 276 0.87 2.43 -14.67
N GLN A 277 0.87 1.19 -14.18
CA GLN A 277 0.55 0.02 -15.01
C GLN A 277 -0.82 0.23 -15.67
N GLU A 278 -0.90 0.04 -16.98
CA GLU A 278 -2.09 0.33 -17.78
C GLU A 278 -3.36 -0.38 -17.26
N LYS A 279 -3.21 -1.63 -16.80
CA LYS A 279 -4.32 -2.40 -16.21
C LYS A 279 -4.86 -1.81 -14.90
N LEU A 280 -4.06 -1.01 -14.17
CA LEU A 280 -4.41 -0.44 -12.87
C LEU A 280 -4.98 0.98 -12.98
N GLY A 281 -4.77 1.67 -14.10
CA GLY A 281 -5.25 3.03 -14.33
C GLY A 281 -4.18 3.99 -14.85
N THR A 282 -4.37 5.28 -14.60
CA THR A 282 -3.49 6.38 -15.02
C THR A 282 -2.96 7.17 -13.82
N MET A 283 -2.05 8.14 -14.06
CA MET A 283 -1.61 9.07 -13.01
C MET A 283 -2.74 10.01 -12.55
N GLU A 284 -3.69 10.31 -13.42
CA GLU A 284 -4.89 11.08 -13.09
C GLU A 284 -5.84 10.28 -12.20
N ASP A 285 -5.97 8.96 -12.43
CA ASP A 285 -6.72 8.06 -11.53
C ASP A 285 -6.07 7.97 -10.15
N LEU A 286 -4.72 7.99 -10.06
CA LEU A 286 -4.01 8.08 -8.78
C LEU A 286 -4.32 9.39 -8.05
N GLU A 287 -4.29 10.53 -8.76
CA GLU A 287 -4.63 11.84 -8.17
C GLU A 287 -6.08 11.88 -7.70
N SER A 288 -7.02 11.26 -8.45
CA SER A 288 -8.42 11.13 -8.03
C SER A 288 -8.54 10.31 -6.74
N LEU A 289 -7.91 9.14 -6.71
CA LEU A 289 -7.92 8.24 -5.55
C LEU A 289 -7.32 8.93 -4.30
N THR A 290 -6.14 9.56 -4.42
CA THR A 290 -5.52 10.26 -3.28
C THR A 290 -6.40 11.41 -2.78
N ALA A 291 -7.00 12.18 -3.69
CA ALA A 291 -7.94 13.25 -3.32
C ALA A 291 -9.21 12.71 -2.65
N ALA A 292 -9.74 11.55 -3.08
CA ALA A 292 -10.87 10.89 -2.47
C ALA A 292 -10.53 10.36 -1.06
N CYS A 293 -9.34 9.76 -0.89
CA CYS A 293 -8.81 9.34 0.41
C CYS A 293 -8.70 10.53 1.37
N HIS A 294 -8.11 11.64 0.93
CA HIS A 294 -7.95 12.84 1.75
C HIS A 294 -9.28 13.45 2.22
N LYS A 295 -10.35 13.35 1.43
CA LYS A 295 -11.71 13.79 1.85
C LYS A 295 -12.28 12.93 2.98
N LYS A 296 -11.77 11.72 3.18
CA LYS A 296 -12.15 10.79 4.24
C LYS A 296 -11.11 10.71 5.37
N ASP A 297 -10.15 11.64 5.40
CA ASP A 297 -9.01 11.65 6.33
C ASP A 297 -8.16 10.36 6.26
N MET A 298 -8.17 9.68 5.12
CA MET A 298 -7.31 8.54 4.85
C MET A 298 -5.97 8.98 4.27
N ASN A 299 -4.90 8.28 4.64
CA ASN A 299 -3.54 8.48 4.17
C ASN A 299 -3.14 7.42 3.16
N VAL A 300 -2.41 7.81 2.12
CA VAL A 300 -2.00 6.90 1.05
C VAL A 300 -0.49 6.68 1.10
N CYS A 301 -0.10 5.41 1.21
CA CYS A 301 1.27 4.95 1.11
C CYS A 301 1.52 4.28 -0.24
N MET A 302 2.73 4.43 -0.77
CA MET A 302 3.21 3.71 -1.94
C MET A 302 4.66 3.25 -1.79
N ASP A 303 5.04 2.25 -2.58
CA ASP A 303 6.41 1.78 -2.69
C ASP A 303 7.23 2.65 -3.65
N PHE A 304 8.45 2.99 -3.24
CA PHE A 304 9.43 3.70 -4.05
C PHE A 304 10.73 2.89 -4.13
N VAL A 305 10.92 2.22 -5.25
CA VAL A 305 12.08 1.36 -5.50
C VAL A 305 13.29 2.22 -5.82
N MET A 306 14.21 2.37 -4.85
CA MET A 306 15.42 3.18 -5.04
C MET A 306 16.65 2.39 -5.47
N ASN A 307 16.76 1.12 -5.09
CA ASN A 307 17.98 0.35 -5.30
C ASN A 307 18.25 0.03 -6.78
N HIS A 308 17.21 -0.20 -7.58
CA HIS A 308 17.32 -0.71 -8.95
C HIS A 308 16.20 -0.20 -9.86
N THR A 309 16.34 -0.44 -11.15
CA THR A 309 15.26 -0.31 -12.14
C THR A 309 15.08 -1.62 -12.90
N SER A 310 13.96 -1.77 -13.59
CA SER A 310 13.81 -2.82 -14.61
C SER A 310 14.86 -2.65 -15.72
N GLU A 311 15.27 -3.77 -16.34
CA GLU A 311 16.02 -3.75 -17.61
C GLU A 311 15.25 -3.07 -18.75
N ASP A 312 13.93 -2.93 -18.59
CA ASP A 312 13.04 -2.25 -19.52
C ASP A 312 12.90 -0.75 -19.27
N HIS A 313 13.53 -0.22 -18.21
CA HIS A 313 13.59 1.23 -17.97
C HIS A 313 14.34 1.93 -19.11
N GLU A 314 13.94 3.15 -19.44
CA GLU A 314 14.57 3.93 -20.55
C GLU A 314 16.09 4.05 -20.37
N TRP A 315 16.57 4.24 -19.14
CA TRP A 315 18.00 4.32 -18.84
C TRP A 315 18.71 3.00 -19.13
N ALA A 316 18.11 1.89 -18.74
CA ALA A 316 18.66 0.54 -18.96
C ALA A 316 18.74 0.23 -20.47
N LYS A 317 17.67 0.53 -21.23
CA LYS A 317 17.64 0.36 -22.69
C LYS A 317 18.74 1.17 -23.38
N LYS A 318 18.96 2.42 -22.98
CA LYS A 318 20.03 3.27 -23.53
C LYS A 318 21.42 2.82 -23.10
N ALA A 319 21.58 2.35 -21.85
CA ALA A 319 22.84 1.76 -21.36
C ALA A 319 23.19 0.49 -22.15
N ARG A 320 22.23 -0.42 -22.38
CA ARG A 320 22.38 -1.63 -23.19
C ARG A 320 22.83 -1.35 -24.63
N GLN A 321 22.46 -0.19 -25.19
CA GLN A 321 22.89 0.28 -26.51
C GLN A 321 24.31 0.89 -26.52
N GLY A 322 25.03 0.84 -25.40
CA GLY A 322 26.39 1.38 -25.28
C GLY A 322 26.48 2.89 -25.06
N ASN A 323 25.39 3.55 -24.66
CA ASN A 323 25.44 4.97 -24.30
C ASN A 323 26.16 5.16 -22.95
N GLY A 324 27.39 5.69 -22.99
CA GLY A 324 28.26 5.81 -21.81
C GLY A 324 27.67 6.63 -20.66
N GLU A 325 26.84 7.66 -20.94
CA GLU A 325 26.15 8.43 -19.90
C GLU A 325 25.18 7.52 -19.12
N TYR A 326 24.38 6.74 -19.83
CA TYR A 326 23.40 5.84 -19.19
C TYR A 326 24.06 4.59 -18.60
N MET A 327 25.15 4.07 -19.19
CA MET A 327 25.93 3.00 -18.58
C MET A 327 26.50 3.44 -17.21
N SER A 328 26.89 4.70 -17.05
CA SER A 328 27.40 5.22 -15.77
C SER A 328 26.34 5.28 -14.65
N ARG A 329 25.05 5.14 -14.99
CA ARG A 329 23.94 5.08 -14.03
C ARG A 329 23.78 3.73 -13.35
N TYR A 330 24.48 2.69 -13.87
CA TYR A 330 24.50 1.32 -13.39
C TYR A 330 25.93 0.86 -13.17
N PHE A 331 26.10 -0.39 -12.74
CA PHE A 331 27.42 -1.03 -12.57
C PHE A 331 27.67 -1.99 -13.72
N PHE A 332 28.34 -1.51 -14.78
CA PHE A 332 28.74 -2.31 -15.95
C PHE A 332 30.20 -2.72 -15.88
N PHE A 333 30.52 -3.95 -16.33
CA PHE A 333 31.85 -4.52 -16.34
C PHE A 333 32.10 -5.32 -17.63
N ASP A 334 33.26 -5.07 -18.28
CA ASP A 334 33.65 -5.75 -19.53
C ASP A 334 33.91 -7.25 -19.34
N ASN A 335 34.24 -7.68 -18.14
CA ASN A 335 34.58 -9.06 -17.80
C ASN A 335 34.26 -9.36 -16.32
N TYR A 336 34.36 -10.67 -15.95
CA TYR A 336 33.99 -11.12 -14.61
C TYR A 336 35.05 -10.88 -13.52
N SER A 337 36.16 -10.18 -13.79
CA SER A 337 37.24 -10.00 -12.81
C SER A 337 36.81 -9.17 -11.60
N ILE A 338 36.16 -8.03 -11.82
CA ILE A 338 35.61 -7.17 -10.74
C ILE A 338 34.35 -7.77 -10.14
N PRO A 339 33.35 -8.28 -10.90
CA PRO A 339 32.25 -9.06 -10.36
C PRO A 339 32.69 -10.16 -9.39
N ALA A 340 33.71 -10.95 -9.74
CA ALA A 340 34.25 -12.01 -8.87
C ALA A 340 34.81 -11.46 -7.54
N GLU A 341 35.31 -10.23 -7.49
CA GLU A 341 35.75 -9.61 -6.23
C GLU A 341 34.53 -9.19 -5.35
N TYR A 342 33.47 -8.68 -5.97
CA TYR A 342 32.21 -8.42 -5.25
C TYR A 342 31.61 -9.71 -4.67
N GLU A 343 31.56 -10.80 -5.45
CA GLU A 343 30.98 -12.09 -5.03
C GLU A 343 31.68 -12.70 -3.80
N LYS A 344 32.89 -12.26 -3.47
CA LYS A 344 33.59 -12.74 -2.26
C LYS A 344 32.98 -12.16 -0.97
N THR A 345 32.31 -11.02 -1.03
CA THR A 345 31.87 -10.29 0.14
C THR A 345 30.37 -9.95 0.12
N VAL A 346 29.75 -9.88 -1.05
CA VAL A 346 28.33 -9.55 -1.21
C VAL A 346 27.51 -10.83 -1.11
N PRO A 347 26.66 -10.99 -0.08
CA PRO A 347 25.78 -12.15 0.03
C PRO A 347 24.65 -12.06 -1.01
N GLN A 348 24.25 -13.22 -1.52
CA GLN A 348 23.11 -13.34 -2.43
C GLN A 348 21.80 -13.19 -1.68
N VAL A 349 20.85 -12.46 -2.25
CA VAL A 349 19.49 -12.26 -1.66
C VAL A 349 18.63 -13.49 -1.92
N PHE A 350 18.65 -14.01 -3.14
CA PHE A 350 17.87 -15.15 -3.59
C PHE A 350 18.76 -16.27 -4.14
N PRO A 351 19.49 -17.01 -3.28
CA PRO A 351 20.52 -17.96 -3.72
C PRO A 351 19.98 -19.13 -4.55
N THR A 352 18.68 -19.43 -4.48
CA THR A 352 18.04 -20.53 -5.23
C THR A 352 17.20 -20.06 -6.40
N THR A 353 16.46 -18.96 -6.27
CA THR A 353 15.54 -18.45 -7.32
C THR A 353 16.24 -17.50 -8.29
N ALA A 354 17.23 -16.72 -7.84
CA ALA A 354 18.03 -15.79 -8.65
C ALA A 354 19.49 -15.79 -8.17
N PRO A 355 20.26 -16.86 -8.44
CA PRO A 355 21.64 -17.00 -7.95
C PRO A 355 22.60 -16.02 -8.63
N GLY A 356 23.55 -15.50 -7.84
CA GLY A 356 24.54 -14.51 -8.28
C GLY A 356 24.11 -13.06 -8.00
N ASN A 357 25.07 -12.12 -8.19
CA ASN A 357 24.82 -10.69 -8.07
C ASN A 357 25.14 -9.96 -9.39
N PHE A 358 25.39 -10.68 -10.47
CA PHE A 358 25.76 -10.13 -11.76
C PHE A 358 25.15 -10.93 -12.90
N THR A 359 24.58 -10.24 -13.88
CA THR A 359 23.98 -10.82 -15.08
C THR A 359 24.82 -10.47 -16.31
N TRP A 360 25.13 -11.46 -17.14
CA TRP A 360 25.76 -11.27 -18.44
C TRP A 360 24.72 -10.87 -19.49
N LEU A 361 24.98 -9.76 -20.18
CA LEU A 361 24.17 -9.26 -21.29
C LEU A 361 24.86 -9.63 -22.61
N GLU A 362 24.33 -10.63 -23.32
CA GLU A 362 24.95 -11.13 -24.56
C GLU A 362 24.99 -10.06 -25.66
N ASP A 363 23.94 -9.24 -25.77
CA ASP A 363 23.78 -8.20 -26.77
C ASP A 363 24.66 -6.96 -26.51
N ALA A 364 24.98 -6.69 -25.24
CA ALA A 364 25.85 -5.59 -24.85
C ALA A 364 27.31 -6.03 -24.57
N GLU A 365 27.58 -7.32 -24.50
CA GLU A 365 28.90 -7.90 -24.15
C GLU A 365 29.47 -7.39 -22.82
N HIS A 366 28.58 -7.19 -21.80
CA HIS A 366 28.95 -6.71 -20.48
C HIS A 366 28.23 -7.48 -19.37
N PHE A 367 28.84 -7.51 -18.19
CA PHE A 367 28.16 -7.85 -16.95
C PHE A 367 27.51 -6.60 -16.35
N VAL A 368 26.29 -6.73 -15.83
CA VAL A 368 25.61 -5.69 -15.04
C VAL A 368 25.32 -6.24 -13.64
N MET A 369 25.40 -5.38 -12.62
CA MET A 369 25.07 -5.77 -11.24
C MET A 369 23.56 -5.91 -11.07
N THR A 370 23.13 -7.04 -10.47
CA THR A 370 21.73 -7.44 -10.27
C THR A 370 21.62 -8.12 -8.91
N SER A 371 21.51 -7.32 -7.84
CA SER A 371 21.48 -7.84 -6.45
C SER A 371 20.23 -8.69 -6.15
N PHE A 372 19.15 -8.51 -6.93
CA PHE A 372 17.90 -9.24 -6.80
C PHE A 372 17.67 -10.15 -7.99
N TYR A 373 16.75 -9.82 -8.88
CA TYR A 373 16.52 -10.61 -10.09
C TYR A 373 17.38 -10.14 -11.27
N PRO A 374 17.68 -10.99 -12.26
CA PRO A 374 18.49 -10.65 -13.44
C PRO A 374 17.98 -9.45 -14.24
N TYR A 375 16.69 -9.18 -14.20
CA TYR A 375 16.04 -8.05 -14.87
C TYR A 375 15.94 -6.78 -14.01
N GLN A 376 16.47 -6.78 -12.77
CA GLN A 376 16.53 -5.66 -11.83
C GLN A 376 17.98 -5.15 -11.74
N TRP A 377 18.29 -4.07 -12.46
CA TRP A 377 19.65 -3.55 -12.54
C TRP A 377 19.94 -2.52 -11.46
N ASP A 378 20.98 -2.77 -10.66
CA ASP A 378 21.36 -1.91 -9.55
C ASP A 378 21.83 -0.53 -9.99
N LEU A 379 21.23 0.51 -9.42
CA LEU A 379 21.56 1.90 -9.67
C LEU A 379 22.86 2.32 -9.01
N ASN A 380 23.66 3.09 -9.73
CA ASN A 380 24.95 3.61 -9.26
C ASN A 380 24.79 4.97 -8.58
N TYR A 381 24.50 4.98 -7.29
CA TYR A 381 24.37 6.21 -6.51
C TYR A 381 25.70 6.95 -6.26
N LYS A 382 26.85 6.46 -6.75
CA LYS A 382 28.08 7.27 -6.85
C LYS A 382 27.95 8.36 -7.92
N ASN A 383 27.00 8.23 -8.83
CA ASN A 383 26.69 9.22 -9.84
C ASN A 383 25.62 10.20 -9.31
N PRO A 384 25.97 11.49 -9.08
CA PRO A 384 25.03 12.47 -8.54
C PRO A 384 23.79 12.68 -9.40
N ARG A 385 23.84 12.39 -10.71
CA ARG A 385 22.69 12.48 -11.60
C ARG A 385 21.65 11.41 -11.26
N VAL A 386 22.07 10.19 -10.92
CA VAL A 386 21.15 9.13 -10.47
C VAL A 386 20.40 9.60 -9.23
N PHE A 387 21.11 10.10 -8.23
CA PHE A 387 20.49 10.62 -7.01
C PHE A 387 19.50 11.76 -7.32
N ASN A 388 19.91 12.78 -8.06
CA ASN A 388 19.05 13.92 -8.36
C ASN A 388 17.77 13.49 -9.11
N GLU A 389 17.90 12.65 -10.14
CA GLU A 389 16.75 12.22 -10.93
C GLU A 389 15.81 11.30 -10.13
N MET A 390 16.34 10.45 -9.22
CA MET A 390 15.51 9.68 -8.31
C MET A 390 14.77 10.59 -7.31
N MET A 391 15.41 11.65 -6.80
CA MET A 391 14.72 12.64 -5.96
C MET A 391 13.63 13.40 -6.73
N TYR A 392 13.82 13.65 -8.03
CA TYR A 392 12.76 14.25 -8.85
C TYR A 392 11.58 13.30 -9.06
N ASN A 393 11.81 11.99 -9.17
CA ASN A 393 10.75 10.99 -9.21
C ASN A 393 10.02 10.91 -7.85
N PHE A 394 10.75 10.91 -6.74
CA PHE A 394 10.18 10.98 -5.40
C PHE A 394 9.25 12.19 -5.23
N LEU A 395 9.71 13.40 -5.58
CA LEU A 395 8.93 14.62 -5.47
C LEU A 395 7.74 14.67 -6.44
N PHE A 396 7.89 14.08 -7.63
CA PHE A 396 6.79 13.94 -8.58
C PHE A 396 5.65 13.11 -7.96
N LEU A 397 5.97 11.95 -7.37
CA LEU A 397 4.99 11.07 -6.73
C LEU A 397 4.38 11.71 -5.47
N ALA A 398 5.19 12.39 -4.65
CA ALA A 398 4.71 13.17 -3.51
C ALA A 398 3.69 14.25 -3.92
N ASN A 399 3.86 14.85 -5.11
CA ASN A 399 2.94 15.85 -5.66
C ASN A 399 1.65 15.23 -6.25
N LYS A 400 1.58 13.90 -6.37
CA LYS A 400 0.35 13.16 -6.72
C LYS A 400 -0.56 12.86 -5.52
N GLY A 401 -0.23 13.40 -4.34
CA GLY A 401 -1.04 13.26 -3.13
C GLY A 401 -0.64 12.08 -2.24
N ILE A 402 0.53 11.48 -2.46
CA ILE A 402 1.06 10.42 -1.59
C ILE A 402 1.47 11.03 -0.25
N ASP A 403 1.02 10.41 0.86
CA ASP A 403 1.31 10.84 2.24
C ASP A 403 2.50 10.10 2.86
N ILE A 404 2.73 8.85 2.45
CA ILE A 404 3.80 8.01 2.98
C ILE A 404 4.50 7.34 1.81
N ILE A 405 5.82 7.47 1.75
CA ILE A 405 6.63 6.79 0.73
C ILE A 405 7.46 5.72 1.41
N ARG A 406 7.16 4.45 1.09
CA ARG A 406 7.94 3.30 1.51
C ARG A 406 9.16 3.17 0.61
N ILE A 407 10.33 3.32 1.18
CA ILE A 407 11.60 3.17 0.47
C ILE A 407 11.97 1.68 0.49
N ASP A 408 11.91 1.07 -0.69
CA ASP A 408 12.24 -0.33 -0.89
C ASP A 408 13.74 -0.58 -0.77
N ALA A 409 14.11 -1.71 -0.16
CA ALA A 409 15.48 -2.23 -0.09
C ALA A 409 16.52 -1.18 0.35
N VAL A 410 16.19 -0.31 1.31
CA VAL A 410 17.03 0.81 1.76
C VAL A 410 18.48 0.42 2.01
N PRO A 411 18.81 -0.69 2.70
CA PRO A 411 20.18 -1.04 3.04
C PRO A 411 21.09 -1.25 1.83
N TYR A 412 20.53 -1.48 0.66
CA TYR A 412 21.28 -1.88 -0.55
C TYR A 412 21.65 -0.71 -1.47
N ILE A 413 21.19 0.51 -1.23
CA ILE A 413 21.28 1.66 -2.16
C ILE A 413 22.74 1.99 -2.55
N TRP A 414 23.73 1.81 -1.67
CA TRP A 414 25.14 2.11 -1.95
C TRP A 414 25.99 0.85 -2.12
N LYS A 415 26.82 0.81 -3.18
CA LYS A 415 27.69 -0.31 -3.49
C LYS A 415 29.16 0.09 -3.35
N GLU A 416 29.94 -0.71 -2.62
CA GLU A 416 31.37 -0.52 -2.45
C GLU A 416 32.11 -1.87 -2.53
N LEU A 417 33.17 -1.91 -3.33
CA LEU A 417 33.98 -3.12 -3.50
C LEU A 417 34.61 -3.53 -2.15
N HIS A 418 34.72 -4.82 -1.90
CA HIS A 418 35.22 -5.43 -0.65
C HIS A 418 34.34 -5.16 0.60
N THR A 419 33.13 -4.75 0.41
CA THR A 419 32.10 -4.66 1.46
C THR A 419 30.97 -5.64 1.17
N GLN A 420 30.00 -5.73 2.08
CA GLN A 420 28.77 -6.50 1.83
C GLN A 420 27.75 -5.74 0.96
N CYS A 421 28.03 -4.51 0.54
CA CYS A 421 27.11 -3.61 -0.15
C CYS A 421 25.74 -3.44 0.59
N ARG A 422 25.78 -3.51 1.92
CA ARG A 422 24.62 -3.33 2.81
C ARG A 422 25.00 -2.47 4.00
N ASN A 423 24.07 -1.63 4.48
CA ASN A 423 24.21 -0.79 5.68
C ASN A 423 25.45 0.10 5.66
N LEU A 424 25.85 0.59 4.50
CA LEU A 424 27.01 1.46 4.39
C LEU A 424 26.68 2.88 4.86
N PRO A 425 27.65 3.64 5.43
CA PRO A 425 27.39 5.00 5.93
C PRO A 425 26.75 5.94 4.90
N GLN A 426 27.07 5.74 3.62
CA GLN A 426 26.51 6.54 2.53
C GLN A 426 25.01 6.33 2.34
N VAL A 427 24.47 5.15 2.71
CA VAL A 427 23.03 4.90 2.70
C VAL A 427 22.33 5.84 3.69
N HIS A 428 22.83 5.93 4.91
CA HIS A 428 22.33 6.83 5.94
C HIS A 428 22.40 8.29 5.49
N THR A 429 23.52 8.69 4.86
CA THR A 429 23.65 10.04 4.28
C THR A 429 22.58 10.32 3.22
N ILE A 430 22.31 9.37 2.32
CA ILE A 430 21.28 9.47 1.28
C ILE A 430 19.90 9.63 1.90
N VAL A 431 19.54 8.76 2.86
CA VAL A 431 18.23 8.83 3.53
C VAL A 431 18.07 10.14 4.31
N ARG A 432 19.13 10.62 4.97
CA ARG A 432 19.13 11.92 5.64
C ARG A 432 18.91 13.08 4.67
N ILE A 433 19.57 13.08 3.51
CA ILE A 433 19.34 14.08 2.46
C ILE A 433 17.90 13.99 1.95
N MET A 434 17.39 12.80 1.69
CA MET A 434 16.01 12.58 1.25
C MET A 434 15.00 13.12 2.28
N ARG A 435 15.26 12.91 3.59
CA ARG A 435 14.45 13.47 4.68
C ARG A 435 14.42 14.99 4.62
N MET A 436 15.57 15.66 4.49
CA MET A 436 15.63 17.13 4.38
C MET A 436 14.92 17.64 3.13
N ILE A 437 15.05 16.95 1.99
CA ILE A 437 14.34 17.28 0.76
C ILE A 437 12.81 17.20 0.98
N SER A 438 12.33 16.17 1.64
CA SER A 438 10.91 16.06 2.02
C SER A 438 10.48 17.22 2.91
N GLU A 439 11.23 17.53 3.97
CA GLU A 439 10.93 18.63 4.90
C GLU A 439 10.97 20.03 4.23
N ILE A 440 11.70 20.19 3.14
CA ILE A 440 11.74 21.43 2.36
C ILE A 440 10.51 21.55 1.44
N VAL A 441 10.19 20.50 0.70
CA VAL A 441 9.24 20.57 -0.44
C VAL A 441 7.84 20.09 -0.04
N CYS A 442 7.74 19.02 0.72
CA CYS A 442 6.51 18.31 1.04
C CYS A 442 6.53 17.73 2.46
N PRO A 443 6.61 18.58 3.51
CA PRO A 443 6.83 18.12 4.89
C PRO A 443 5.72 17.26 5.47
N SER A 444 4.56 17.19 4.83
CA SER A 444 3.50 16.25 5.19
C SER A 444 3.81 14.80 4.79
N VAL A 445 4.82 14.57 3.92
CA VAL A 445 5.15 13.25 3.40
C VAL A 445 6.13 12.54 4.31
N LEU A 446 5.72 11.37 4.81
CA LEU A 446 6.53 10.53 5.69
C LEU A 446 7.40 9.56 4.88
N LEU A 447 8.59 9.25 5.41
CA LEU A 447 9.46 8.21 4.89
C LEU A 447 9.31 6.94 5.74
N LEU A 448 8.94 5.84 5.11
CA LEU A 448 8.89 4.51 5.70
C LEU A 448 10.02 3.68 5.09
N GLY A 449 11.01 3.29 5.89
CA GLY A 449 12.13 2.48 5.41
C GLY A 449 11.86 0.99 5.54
N GLU A 450 12.15 0.23 4.48
CA GLU A 450 12.22 -1.22 4.57
C GLU A 450 13.64 -1.68 4.90
N VAL A 451 13.80 -2.25 6.08
CA VAL A 451 15.08 -2.75 6.60
C VAL A 451 14.85 -4.11 7.26
N VAL A 452 15.04 -5.19 6.49
CA VAL A 452 14.86 -6.57 6.97
C VAL A 452 16.16 -7.08 7.57
N MET A 453 16.39 -6.78 8.85
CA MET A 453 17.63 -7.13 9.57
C MET A 453 17.36 -7.25 11.07
N GLU A 454 18.40 -7.68 11.82
CA GLU A 454 18.36 -7.71 13.28
C GLU A 454 18.15 -6.29 13.86
N PRO A 455 17.50 -6.14 15.03
CA PRO A 455 17.12 -4.84 15.60
C PRO A 455 18.26 -3.83 15.71
N GLU A 456 19.46 -4.29 16.06
CA GLU A 456 20.64 -3.42 16.16
C GLU A 456 21.02 -2.75 14.84
N LYS A 457 20.66 -3.37 13.70
CA LYS A 457 20.91 -2.84 12.36
C LYS A 457 19.72 -2.05 11.79
N VAL A 458 18.52 -2.27 12.32
CA VAL A 458 17.30 -1.56 11.90
C VAL A 458 17.26 -0.17 12.53
N VAL A 459 17.48 -0.06 13.84
CA VAL A 459 17.36 1.19 14.61
C VAL A 459 18.14 2.37 14.03
N PRO A 460 19.39 2.21 13.52
CA PRO A 460 20.14 3.31 12.92
C PRO A 460 19.42 4.04 11.76
N TYR A 461 18.46 3.40 11.09
CA TYR A 461 17.70 4.01 9.98
C TYR A 461 16.62 5.02 10.44
N PHE A 462 16.36 5.12 11.74
CA PHE A 462 15.66 6.28 12.30
C PHE A 462 16.56 7.53 12.34
N GLY A 463 17.89 7.35 12.24
CA GLY A 463 18.88 8.37 12.53
C GLY A 463 18.99 8.62 14.03
N THR A 464 19.22 9.88 14.39
CA THR A 464 19.12 10.36 15.78
C THR A 464 17.95 11.33 15.89
N VAL A 465 17.48 11.60 17.12
CA VAL A 465 16.39 12.57 17.36
C VAL A 465 16.71 13.94 16.76
N ASP A 466 17.99 14.38 16.84
CA ASP A 466 18.44 15.67 16.29
C ASP A 466 18.66 15.61 14.75
N LYS A 467 18.93 14.44 14.20
CA LYS A 467 19.20 14.21 12.77
C LYS A 467 18.41 12.99 12.29
N PRO A 468 17.09 13.11 12.18
CA PRO A 468 16.25 12.00 11.79
C PRO A 468 16.46 11.60 10.32
N GLU A 469 16.35 10.30 10.07
CA GLU A 469 16.33 9.68 8.76
C GLU A 469 14.89 9.26 8.40
N CYS A 470 14.53 7.98 8.51
CA CYS A 470 13.15 7.54 8.30
C CYS A 470 12.23 8.02 9.45
N HIS A 471 10.97 8.29 9.13
CA HIS A 471 9.94 8.54 10.15
C HIS A 471 9.47 7.25 10.79
N MET A 472 9.39 6.18 9.98
CA MET A 472 8.86 4.89 10.35
C MET A 472 9.71 3.76 9.77
N LEU A 473 9.74 2.63 10.47
CA LEU A 473 10.37 1.38 10.01
C LEU A 473 9.45 0.20 10.28
N TYR A 474 9.60 -0.89 9.51
CA TYR A 474 8.89 -2.14 9.78
C TYR A 474 9.46 -2.86 11.01
N ASN A 475 8.58 -3.38 11.88
CA ASN A 475 8.94 -4.18 13.04
C ASN A 475 9.11 -5.67 12.67
N VAL A 476 10.02 -5.94 11.74
CA VAL A 476 10.23 -7.25 11.12
C VAL A 476 10.61 -8.31 12.15
N THR A 477 11.56 -7.99 13.04
CA THR A 477 12.07 -8.96 14.03
C THR A 477 10.97 -9.32 15.03
N THR A 478 10.17 -8.38 15.48
CA THR A 478 9.04 -8.67 16.39
C THR A 478 7.98 -9.51 15.70
N MET A 479 7.69 -9.26 14.42
CA MET A 479 6.78 -10.06 13.62
C MET A 479 7.27 -11.51 13.52
N ALA A 480 8.52 -11.75 13.12
CA ALA A 480 9.08 -13.10 13.05
C ALA A 480 9.13 -13.80 14.43
N THR A 481 9.46 -13.05 15.50
CA THR A 481 9.46 -13.56 16.88
C THR A 481 8.06 -13.89 17.38
N THR A 482 7.02 -13.18 16.92
CA THR A 482 5.62 -13.52 17.21
C THR A 482 5.28 -14.91 16.67
N TRP A 483 5.61 -15.21 15.43
CA TRP A 483 5.37 -16.53 14.85
C TRP A 483 6.24 -17.63 15.49
N HIS A 484 7.47 -17.31 15.88
CA HIS A 484 8.28 -18.21 16.71
C HIS A 484 7.55 -18.56 18.02
N THR A 485 6.99 -17.55 18.71
CA THR A 485 6.23 -17.74 19.96
C THR A 485 4.98 -18.59 19.75
N VAL A 486 4.27 -18.39 18.64
CA VAL A 486 3.14 -19.24 18.25
C VAL A 486 3.55 -20.71 18.10
N ALA A 487 4.70 -21.00 17.50
CA ALA A 487 5.16 -22.36 17.28
C ALA A 487 5.73 -23.02 18.56
N THR A 488 6.41 -22.25 19.41
CA THR A 488 7.08 -22.75 20.61
C THR A 488 6.26 -22.63 21.87
N ARG A 489 5.25 -21.75 21.91
CA ARG A 489 4.45 -21.40 23.08
C ARG A 489 5.28 -20.79 24.23
N ASP A 490 6.45 -20.25 23.88
CA ASP A 490 7.39 -19.59 24.81
C ASP A 490 7.55 -18.14 24.43
N ILE A 491 7.16 -17.23 25.35
CA ILE A 491 7.23 -15.79 25.16
C ILE A 491 8.62 -15.18 25.42
N GLY A 492 9.58 -15.96 25.87
CA GLY A 492 10.87 -15.44 26.37
C GLY A 492 11.58 -14.55 25.37
N LEU A 493 11.77 -15.03 24.12
CA LEU A 493 12.40 -14.27 23.06
C LEU A 493 11.54 -13.04 22.65
N LEU A 494 10.20 -13.21 22.59
CA LEU A 494 9.28 -12.12 22.22
C LEU A 494 9.30 -11.00 23.27
N ARG A 495 9.30 -11.35 24.55
CA ARG A 495 9.42 -10.40 25.63
C ARG A 495 10.73 -9.62 25.56
N GLN A 496 11.86 -10.31 25.35
CA GLN A 496 13.17 -9.66 25.18
C GLN A 496 13.15 -8.69 23.99
N GLN A 497 12.56 -9.08 22.86
CA GLN A 497 12.45 -8.23 21.68
C GLN A 497 11.58 -6.98 21.95
N LEU A 498 10.44 -7.15 22.62
CA LEU A 498 9.57 -6.03 22.99
C LEU A 498 10.27 -5.08 23.97
N ASP A 499 11.05 -5.59 24.94
CA ASP A 499 11.80 -4.75 25.89
C ASP A 499 12.85 -3.90 25.15
N ILE A 500 13.51 -4.44 24.12
CA ILE A 500 14.42 -3.68 23.24
C ILE A 500 13.64 -2.54 22.56
N VAL A 501 12.54 -2.86 21.86
CA VAL A 501 11.73 -1.87 21.15
C VAL A 501 11.19 -0.80 22.09
N ASN A 502 10.67 -1.18 23.26
CA ASN A 502 10.09 -0.26 24.25
C ASN A 502 11.12 0.65 24.89
N SER A 503 12.42 0.29 24.88
CA SER A 503 13.52 1.11 25.40
C SER A 503 13.97 2.22 24.45
N LEU A 504 13.51 2.22 23.20
CA LEU A 504 13.90 3.18 22.18
C LEU A 504 13.22 4.56 22.41
N PRO A 505 13.77 5.64 21.82
CA PRO A 505 13.12 6.95 21.84
C PRO A 505 11.69 6.90 21.31
N LYS A 506 10.80 7.70 21.89
CA LYS A 506 9.38 7.77 21.50
C LYS A 506 9.13 8.41 20.12
N GLU A 507 10.16 9.05 19.59
CA GLU A 507 10.19 9.57 18.21
C GLU A 507 10.24 8.46 17.17
N TYR A 508 10.74 7.26 17.52
CA TYR A 508 10.90 6.13 16.64
C TYR A 508 9.60 5.33 16.57
N VAL A 509 8.99 5.31 15.39
CA VAL A 509 7.68 4.68 15.15
C VAL A 509 7.85 3.44 14.30
N PHE A 510 7.41 2.30 14.82
CA PHE A 510 7.37 1.07 14.05
C PHE A 510 5.99 0.80 13.44
N LEU A 511 5.97 0.21 12.23
CA LEU A 511 4.81 -0.47 11.72
C LEU A 511 4.79 -1.90 12.26
N ASN A 512 3.70 -2.26 12.95
CA ASN A 512 3.47 -3.59 13.51
C ASN A 512 2.51 -4.36 12.61
N TYR A 513 2.85 -5.58 12.26
CA TYR A 513 2.07 -6.42 11.36
C TYR A 513 2.30 -7.90 11.67
N LEU A 514 1.34 -8.76 11.32
CA LEU A 514 1.47 -10.20 11.45
C LEU A 514 2.01 -10.83 10.16
N ARG A 515 1.64 -10.29 9.02
CA ARG A 515 2.13 -10.63 7.68
C ARG A 515 2.06 -9.41 6.76
N CYS A 516 2.76 -9.50 5.64
CA CYS A 516 2.64 -8.52 4.56
C CYS A 516 2.55 -9.25 3.21
N HIS A 517 2.86 -8.58 2.12
CA HIS A 517 2.95 -9.16 0.78
C HIS A 517 4.20 -10.05 0.58
N ASP A 518 5.19 -9.92 1.45
CA ASP A 518 6.42 -10.70 1.42
C ASP A 518 6.35 -11.92 2.32
N ASP A 519 7.34 -12.79 2.13
CA ASP A 519 7.56 -13.97 2.93
C ASP A 519 8.03 -13.65 4.36
N ILE A 520 7.77 -14.55 5.28
CA ILE A 520 8.25 -14.51 6.66
C ILE A 520 9.62 -15.18 6.74
N GLY A 521 10.65 -14.36 6.93
CA GLY A 521 12.01 -14.85 7.17
C GLY A 521 12.29 -15.05 8.66
N TRP A 522 13.03 -16.12 9.02
CA TRP A 522 13.40 -16.41 10.40
C TRP A 522 14.66 -15.65 10.85
N GLY A 523 14.60 -14.30 10.72
CA GLY A 523 15.64 -13.38 11.22
C GLY A 523 15.53 -13.13 12.72
N LEU A 524 15.63 -14.21 13.53
CA LEU A 524 15.52 -14.17 14.98
C LEU A 524 16.87 -13.84 15.64
N ASP A 525 16.86 -13.43 16.90
CA ASP A 525 18.07 -13.32 17.71
C ASP A 525 18.63 -14.71 18.09
N TYR A 526 19.33 -15.33 17.14
CA TYR A 526 19.96 -16.64 17.36
C TYR A 526 21.09 -16.59 18.39
N ALA A 527 21.70 -15.43 18.62
CA ALA A 527 22.69 -15.31 19.67
C ALA A 527 22.07 -15.51 21.08
N SER A 528 20.85 -15.07 21.29
CA SER A 528 20.07 -15.33 22.50
C SER A 528 19.59 -16.79 22.57
N LEU A 529 19.03 -17.32 21.49
CA LEU A 529 18.55 -18.69 21.42
C LEU A 529 19.67 -19.74 21.62
N GLU A 530 20.88 -19.49 21.12
CA GLU A 530 22.03 -20.38 21.32
C GLU A 530 22.47 -20.43 22.79
N ARG A 531 22.33 -19.35 23.54
CA ARG A 531 22.59 -19.32 25.00
C ARG A 531 21.61 -20.23 25.77
N GLU A 532 20.43 -20.42 25.22
CA GLU A 532 19.39 -21.35 25.73
C GLU A 532 19.55 -22.78 25.16
N GLY A 533 20.55 -23.01 24.32
CA GLY A 533 20.85 -24.31 23.73
C GLY A 533 20.11 -24.61 22.42
N ILE A 534 19.42 -23.61 21.86
CA ILE A 534 18.65 -23.72 20.62
C ILE A 534 19.58 -23.34 19.44
N ARG A 535 19.88 -24.32 18.57
CA ARG A 535 20.71 -24.08 17.40
C ARG A 535 19.91 -23.61 16.21
N GLU A 536 20.44 -22.65 15.48
CA GLU A 536 19.78 -21.97 14.36
C GLU A 536 19.16 -22.94 13.33
N ARG A 537 19.98 -23.80 12.69
CA ARG A 537 19.51 -24.66 11.59
C ARG A 537 18.41 -25.64 11.99
N PRO A 538 18.51 -26.43 13.07
CA PRO A 538 17.42 -27.31 13.50
C PRO A 538 16.16 -26.56 13.91
N HIS A 539 16.33 -25.36 14.44
CA HIS A 539 15.22 -24.52 14.85
C HIS A 539 14.47 -23.94 13.66
N LYS A 540 15.18 -23.39 12.67
CA LYS A 540 14.57 -22.96 11.40
C LYS A 540 13.81 -24.10 10.71
N GLN A 541 14.40 -25.31 10.69
CA GLN A 541 13.71 -26.49 10.15
C GLN A 541 12.43 -26.81 10.92
N TYR A 542 12.46 -26.75 12.27
CA TYR A 542 11.28 -26.96 13.08
C TYR A 542 10.17 -25.93 12.76
N LEU A 543 10.51 -24.64 12.63
CA LEU A 543 9.55 -23.60 12.28
C LEU A 543 8.95 -23.81 10.87
N ASN A 544 9.80 -24.17 9.90
CA ASN A 544 9.35 -24.50 8.55
C ASN A 544 8.37 -25.67 8.55
N ASP A 545 8.69 -26.76 9.26
CA ASP A 545 7.85 -27.96 9.34
C ASP A 545 6.56 -27.66 10.12
N TYR A 546 6.64 -26.84 11.16
CA TYR A 546 5.46 -26.44 11.96
C TYR A 546 4.47 -25.66 11.09
N PHE A 547 4.90 -24.62 10.39
CA PHE A 547 3.99 -23.77 9.63
C PHE A 547 3.49 -24.43 8.35
N GLN A 548 4.20 -25.43 7.81
CA GLN A 548 3.67 -26.29 6.74
C GLN A 548 2.67 -27.35 7.23
N GLY A 549 2.51 -27.51 8.56
CA GLY A 549 1.62 -28.51 9.15
C GLY A 549 2.22 -29.91 9.22
N TYR A 550 3.54 -30.08 9.13
CA TYR A 550 4.22 -31.38 9.20
C TYR A 550 4.58 -31.80 10.63
N VAL A 551 4.55 -30.89 11.58
CA VAL A 551 4.66 -31.21 13.01
C VAL A 551 3.30 -31.65 13.53
N GLY A 552 3.21 -32.77 14.26
CA GLY A 552 1.96 -33.48 14.55
C GLY A 552 0.87 -32.70 15.25
N GLU A 553 1.19 -31.62 15.97
CA GLU A 553 0.22 -30.77 16.67
C GLU A 553 -0.09 -29.47 15.91
N SER A 554 0.58 -29.20 14.78
CA SER A 554 0.37 -27.99 14.02
C SER A 554 -0.97 -27.99 13.29
N VAL A 555 -1.68 -26.88 13.43
CA VAL A 555 -2.91 -26.58 12.68
C VAL A 555 -2.64 -25.67 11.46
N SER A 556 -1.40 -25.18 11.33
CA SER A 556 -1.00 -24.22 10.31
C SER A 556 -0.98 -24.82 8.92
N ARG A 557 -1.20 -23.98 7.91
CA ARG A 557 -1.05 -24.28 6.48
C ARG A 557 -0.33 -23.14 5.78
N GLY A 558 0.60 -23.51 4.91
CA GLY A 558 1.35 -22.57 4.05
C GLY A 558 2.48 -23.27 3.32
N GLU A 559 3.28 -22.51 2.61
CA GLU A 559 4.34 -23.01 1.72
C GLU A 559 5.69 -22.31 1.97
N LEU A 560 6.77 -23.00 1.63
CA LEU A 560 8.11 -22.41 1.71
C LEU A 560 8.45 -21.68 0.41
N TYR A 561 9.14 -20.57 0.54
CA TYR A 561 9.73 -19.79 -0.53
C TYR A 561 11.26 -19.77 -0.41
N ASN A 562 11.95 -19.81 -1.55
CA ASN A 562 13.41 -19.74 -1.65
C ASN A 562 14.12 -20.72 -0.70
N ALA A 563 13.61 -21.97 -0.60
CA ALA A 563 14.16 -23.00 0.26
C ALA A 563 15.53 -23.47 -0.24
N ASP A 564 16.58 -23.36 0.60
CA ASP A 564 17.91 -23.87 0.34
C ASP A 564 18.12 -25.22 1.02
N PRO A 565 18.19 -26.33 0.28
CA PRO A 565 18.35 -27.65 0.85
C PRO A 565 19.77 -27.87 1.51
N ILE A 566 20.72 -26.98 1.23
CA ILE A 566 22.09 -27.10 1.77
C ILE A 566 22.16 -26.49 3.16
N SER A 567 21.74 -25.23 3.31
CA SER A 567 21.71 -24.53 4.60
C SER A 567 20.49 -24.90 5.46
N GLY A 568 19.40 -25.36 4.84
CA GLY A 568 18.08 -25.54 5.46
C GLY A 568 17.36 -24.22 5.72
N ASP A 569 17.87 -23.12 5.18
CA ASP A 569 17.20 -21.82 5.24
C ASP A 569 16.04 -21.81 4.27
N ALA A 570 14.93 -21.24 4.70
CA ALA A 570 13.74 -21.03 3.89
C ALA A 570 12.90 -19.91 4.52
N ARG A 571 12.03 -19.37 3.72
CA ARG A 571 11.06 -18.36 4.14
C ARG A 571 9.66 -18.93 4.00
N PHE A 572 8.76 -18.50 4.85
CA PHE A 572 7.42 -19.06 4.92
C PHE A 572 6.38 -18.08 4.33
N CYS A 573 5.37 -18.63 3.64
CA CYS A 573 4.26 -17.91 3.03
C CYS A 573 2.93 -18.51 3.44
N GLY A 574 2.02 -17.67 3.95
CA GLY A 574 0.67 -18.05 4.34
C GLY A 574 -0.13 -16.86 4.87
N THR A 575 -1.47 -16.94 4.82
CA THR A 575 -2.35 -15.97 5.45
C THR A 575 -2.39 -16.17 6.95
N THR A 576 -2.69 -15.13 7.74
CA THR A 576 -2.84 -15.20 9.19
C THR A 576 -3.89 -16.26 9.58
N ALA A 577 -5.01 -16.26 8.90
CA ALA A 577 -6.09 -17.24 9.10
C ALA A 577 -5.65 -18.69 8.89
N SER A 578 -4.90 -18.97 7.82
CA SER A 578 -4.38 -20.31 7.53
C SER A 578 -3.30 -20.75 8.53
N MET A 579 -2.45 -19.82 8.95
CA MET A 579 -1.43 -20.08 9.98
C MET A 579 -2.06 -20.31 11.38
N CYS A 580 -3.20 -19.68 11.66
CA CYS A 580 -3.94 -19.87 12.89
C CYS A 580 -4.78 -21.16 12.92
N GLY A 581 -5.09 -21.75 11.74
CA GLY A 581 -5.78 -23.03 11.62
C GLY A 581 -7.21 -22.95 11.08
N ILE A 582 -7.70 -21.75 10.69
CA ILE A 582 -9.04 -21.56 10.11
C ILE A 582 -9.21 -22.44 8.86
N GLU A 583 -8.20 -22.45 7.97
CA GLU A 583 -8.21 -23.29 6.78
C GLU A 583 -8.35 -24.78 7.09
N LYS A 584 -7.55 -25.28 8.04
CA LYS A 584 -7.60 -26.70 8.44
C LYS A 584 -8.95 -27.06 9.05
N ALA A 585 -9.43 -26.25 9.98
CA ALA A 585 -10.70 -26.48 10.66
C ALA A 585 -11.89 -26.46 9.66
N GLY A 586 -11.84 -25.55 8.68
CA GLY A 586 -12.83 -25.50 7.60
C GLY A 586 -12.81 -26.74 6.71
N PHE A 587 -11.61 -27.22 6.34
CA PHE A 587 -11.45 -28.45 5.57
C PHE A 587 -11.94 -29.69 6.34
N GLU A 588 -11.65 -29.80 7.64
CA GLU A 588 -12.06 -30.92 8.51
C GLU A 588 -13.50 -30.79 8.99
N GLN A 589 -14.16 -29.65 8.77
CA GLN A 589 -15.50 -29.31 9.24
C GLN A 589 -15.66 -29.44 10.79
N ASP A 590 -14.58 -29.12 11.51
CA ASP A 590 -14.49 -29.14 12.95
C ASP A 590 -14.81 -27.77 13.53
N GLN A 591 -16.04 -27.61 14.07
CA GLN A 591 -16.53 -26.34 14.62
C GLN A 591 -15.78 -25.92 15.90
N GLU A 592 -15.35 -26.87 16.73
CA GLU A 592 -14.59 -26.55 17.94
C GLU A 592 -13.16 -26.08 17.59
N ALA A 593 -12.52 -26.75 16.61
CA ALA A 593 -11.24 -26.32 16.09
C ALA A 593 -11.35 -24.98 15.40
N MET A 594 -12.48 -24.71 14.69
CA MET A 594 -12.73 -23.42 14.04
C MET A 594 -12.80 -22.28 15.05
N GLU A 595 -13.56 -22.43 16.13
CA GLU A 595 -13.67 -21.39 17.16
C GLU A 595 -12.33 -21.13 17.85
N ARG A 596 -11.53 -22.18 18.12
CA ARG A 596 -10.17 -22.02 18.64
C ARG A 596 -9.23 -21.30 17.67
N ALA A 597 -9.36 -21.57 16.36
CA ALA A 597 -8.55 -20.95 15.32
C ALA A 597 -8.89 -19.45 15.18
N ILE A 598 -10.19 -19.10 15.18
CA ILE A 598 -10.66 -17.71 15.19
C ILE A 598 -10.17 -16.99 16.46
N GLN A 599 -10.30 -17.63 17.63
CA GLN A 599 -9.83 -17.05 18.89
C GLN A 599 -8.33 -16.77 18.86
N LYS A 600 -7.52 -17.66 18.30
CA LYS A 600 -6.07 -17.49 18.13
C LYS A 600 -5.76 -16.34 17.17
N ASP A 601 -6.47 -16.26 16.05
CA ASP A 601 -6.31 -15.19 15.05
C ASP A 601 -6.60 -13.80 15.67
N VAL A 602 -7.73 -13.66 16.33
CA VAL A 602 -8.14 -12.42 17.02
C VAL A 602 -7.17 -12.05 18.15
N MET A 603 -6.70 -13.03 18.93
CA MET A 603 -5.71 -12.79 19.99
C MET A 603 -4.40 -12.22 19.43
N LEU A 604 -3.93 -12.73 18.28
CA LEU A 604 -2.72 -12.23 17.64
C LEU A 604 -2.89 -10.78 17.14
N HIS A 605 -4.05 -10.44 16.59
CA HIS A 605 -4.38 -9.07 16.21
C HIS A 605 -4.49 -8.15 17.43
N ALA A 606 -5.14 -8.59 18.51
CA ALA A 606 -5.19 -7.87 19.78
C ALA A 606 -3.78 -7.61 20.34
N TYR A 607 -2.91 -8.61 20.30
CA TYR A 607 -1.51 -8.45 20.69
C TYR A 607 -0.80 -7.45 19.78
N MET A 608 -0.98 -7.51 18.47
CA MET A 608 -0.39 -6.57 17.52
C MET A 608 -0.82 -5.12 17.80
N PHE A 609 -2.10 -4.88 18.08
CA PHE A 609 -2.63 -3.56 18.42
C PHE A 609 -2.07 -3.03 19.74
N MET A 610 -1.66 -3.89 20.65
CA MET A 610 -1.10 -3.50 21.95
C MET A 610 0.37 -3.06 21.87
N GLN A 611 1.07 -3.30 20.76
CA GLN A 611 2.46 -2.86 20.59
C GLN A 611 2.55 -1.34 20.38
N SER A 612 3.71 -0.75 20.73
CA SER A 612 4.01 0.65 20.39
C SER A 612 4.18 0.78 18.88
N GLY A 613 3.56 1.79 18.28
CA GLY A 613 3.62 2.04 16.83
C GLY A 613 2.26 1.96 16.14
N ILE A 614 2.29 1.76 14.83
CA ILE A 614 1.11 1.75 13.96
C ILE A 614 0.83 0.32 13.52
N PRO A 615 -0.33 -0.27 13.85
CA PRO A 615 -0.73 -1.57 13.34
C PRO A 615 -1.15 -1.49 11.88
N VAL A 616 -0.80 -2.53 11.12
CA VAL A 616 -1.15 -2.64 9.69
C VAL A 616 -1.64 -4.05 9.40
N LEU A 617 -2.85 -4.16 8.85
CA LEU A 617 -3.45 -5.38 8.35
C LEU A 617 -3.02 -5.64 6.91
N TYR A 618 -3.11 -6.88 6.45
CA TYR A 618 -3.11 -7.18 5.02
C TYR A 618 -4.55 -7.52 4.60
N SER A 619 -5.01 -7.01 3.45
CA SER A 619 -6.39 -7.21 3.00
C SER A 619 -6.81 -8.67 3.02
N GLY A 620 -7.99 -8.94 3.57
CA GLY A 620 -8.52 -10.27 3.85
C GLY A 620 -8.26 -10.78 5.27
N ASP A 621 -7.30 -10.22 6.04
CA ASP A 621 -7.11 -10.59 7.45
C ASP A 621 -8.36 -10.24 8.26
N GLU A 622 -9.02 -9.12 7.95
CA GLU A 622 -10.23 -8.63 8.63
C GLU A 622 -11.46 -9.51 8.44
N ILE A 623 -11.41 -10.45 7.49
CA ILE A 623 -12.48 -11.44 7.25
C ILE A 623 -12.00 -12.89 7.42
N GLY A 624 -10.80 -13.11 7.93
CA GLY A 624 -10.23 -14.45 8.09
C GLY A 624 -9.98 -15.18 6.77
N GLN A 625 -9.63 -14.46 5.69
CA GLN A 625 -9.37 -15.05 4.37
C GLN A 625 -8.20 -16.02 4.41
N VAL A 626 -8.42 -17.24 3.92
CA VAL A 626 -7.43 -18.32 3.90
C VAL A 626 -6.54 -18.27 2.65
N ASN A 627 -5.53 -19.15 2.59
CA ASN A 627 -4.59 -19.28 1.48
C ASN A 627 -5.28 -19.48 0.13
N ASP A 628 -4.72 -18.86 -0.91
CA ASP A 628 -5.15 -19.02 -2.29
C ASP A 628 -4.15 -19.89 -3.06
N TYR A 629 -4.54 -21.11 -3.40
CA TYR A 629 -3.70 -22.05 -4.14
C TYR A 629 -3.86 -21.94 -5.66
N THR A 630 -4.79 -21.10 -6.15
CA THR A 630 -5.04 -20.93 -7.59
C THR A 630 -3.88 -20.26 -8.31
N TYR A 631 -2.99 -19.56 -7.59
CA TYR A 631 -1.79 -18.98 -8.19
C TYR A 631 -0.92 -20.01 -8.95
N LYS A 632 -1.01 -21.31 -8.60
CA LYS A 632 -0.27 -22.40 -9.28
C LYS A 632 -0.76 -22.66 -10.70
N GLU A 633 -1.95 -22.20 -11.03
CA GLU A 633 -2.53 -22.30 -12.38
C GLU A 633 -1.99 -21.21 -13.31
N ASP A 634 -1.47 -20.10 -12.77
CA ASP A 634 -0.85 -19.01 -13.53
C ASP A 634 0.65 -19.26 -13.74
N PRO A 635 1.11 -19.50 -14.99
CA PRO A 635 2.54 -19.76 -15.27
C PRO A 635 3.48 -18.64 -14.80
N ASN A 636 3.00 -17.39 -14.69
CA ASN A 636 3.81 -16.25 -14.23
C ASN A 636 3.93 -16.19 -12.71
N LYS A 637 3.08 -16.91 -11.97
CA LYS A 637 3.03 -16.90 -10.50
C LYS A 637 3.42 -18.25 -9.89
N ALA A 638 3.22 -19.34 -10.59
CA ALA A 638 3.34 -20.72 -10.07
C ALA A 638 4.70 -21.04 -9.39
N ALA A 639 5.77 -20.34 -9.77
CA ALA A 639 7.11 -20.52 -9.20
C ALA A 639 7.36 -19.68 -7.93
N ASP A 640 6.45 -18.81 -7.54
CA ASP A 640 6.59 -17.87 -6.43
C ASP A 640 5.50 -18.13 -5.37
N SER A 641 5.85 -18.83 -4.30
CA SER A 641 4.93 -19.19 -3.21
C SER A 641 4.36 -17.99 -2.46
N ARG A 642 4.89 -16.78 -2.62
CA ARG A 642 4.34 -15.57 -2.00
C ARG A 642 2.92 -15.30 -2.48
N TYR A 643 2.56 -15.75 -3.68
CA TYR A 643 1.20 -15.58 -4.21
C TYR A 643 0.14 -16.37 -3.44
N ILE A 644 0.49 -17.36 -2.63
CA ILE A 644 -0.46 -18.09 -1.77
C ILE A 644 -1.22 -17.15 -0.81
N HIS A 645 -0.58 -16.08 -0.35
CA HIS A 645 -1.15 -15.11 0.57
C HIS A 645 -1.41 -13.72 -0.06
N ARG A 646 -1.20 -13.61 -1.38
CA ARG A 646 -1.54 -12.42 -2.20
C ARG A 646 -2.83 -12.64 -3.00
N GLY A 647 -3.73 -13.50 -2.51
CA GLY A 647 -4.97 -13.86 -3.18
C GLY A 647 -5.88 -12.67 -3.45
N VAL A 648 -6.81 -12.83 -4.38
CA VAL A 648 -7.84 -11.83 -4.68
C VAL A 648 -8.78 -11.68 -3.49
N MET A 649 -9.13 -10.44 -3.15
CA MET A 649 -10.08 -10.13 -2.07
C MET A 649 -11.43 -10.77 -2.35
N ARG A 650 -11.91 -11.55 -1.41
CA ARG A 650 -13.16 -12.31 -1.50
C ARG A 650 -14.35 -11.43 -1.12
N TRP A 651 -14.72 -10.55 -2.05
CA TRP A 651 -15.87 -9.65 -1.86
C TRP A 651 -17.19 -10.38 -1.63
N ASP A 652 -17.31 -11.62 -2.12
CA ASP A 652 -18.43 -12.52 -1.84
C ASP A 652 -18.51 -12.93 -0.36
N LEU A 653 -17.35 -13.08 0.31
CA LEU A 653 -17.29 -13.35 1.74
C LEU A 653 -17.56 -12.10 2.59
N VAL A 654 -17.21 -10.92 2.08
CA VAL A 654 -17.51 -9.64 2.74
C VAL A 654 -19.02 -9.44 2.94
N GLU A 655 -19.86 -10.02 2.09
CA GLU A 655 -21.31 -9.98 2.29
C GLU A 655 -21.77 -10.66 3.59
N ASN A 656 -20.96 -11.59 4.14
CA ASN A 656 -21.24 -12.36 5.35
C ASN A 656 -20.81 -11.65 6.65
N ILE A 657 -20.07 -10.54 6.61
CA ILE A 657 -19.52 -9.88 7.83
C ILE A 657 -20.56 -9.42 8.85
N SER A 658 -21.84 -9.38 8.47
CA SER A 658 -22.95 -9.05 9.38
C SER A 658 -23.62 -10.30 10.00
N ASP A 659 -23.21 -11.51 9.60
CA ASP A 659 -23.73 -12.77 10.13
C ASP A 659 -22.77 -13.34 11.20
N PRO A 660 -23.12 -13.29 12.49
CA PRO A 660 -22.25 -13.73 13.58
C PRO A 660 -22.03 -15.25 13.62
N GLU A 661 -22.72 -16.03 12.78
CA GLU A 661 -22.53 -17.49 12.70
C GLU A 661 -21.43 -17.87 11.70
N THR A 662 -21.06 -16.96 10.78
CA THR A 662 -20.00 -17.19 9.78
C THR A 662 -18.61 -16.93 10.36
N VAL A 663 -17.57 -17.42 9.69
CA VAL A 663 -16.17 -17.13 10.05
C VAL A 663 -15.88 -15.65 9.86
N GLU A 664 -16.29 -15.11 8.70
CA GLU A 664 -16.08 -13.72 8.32
C GLU A 664 -16.75 -12.76 9.31
N GLY A 665 -18.01 -13.07 9.69
CA GLY A 665 -18.73 -12.25 10.66
C GLY A 665 -18.10 -12.27 12.04
N LYS A 666 -17.66 -13.43 12.52
CA LYS A 666 -16.99 -13.57 13.84
C LYS A 666 -15.64 -12.86 13.87
N VAL A 667 -14.83 -12.98 12.82
CA VAL A 667 -13.53 -12.33 12.74
C VAL A 667 -13.73 -10.82 12.66
N PHE A 668 -14.57 -10.34 11.73
CA PHE A 668 -14.82 -8.93 11.51
C PHE A 668 -15.36 -8.23 12.77
N GLU A 669 -16.39 -8.79 13.41
CA GLU A 669 -16.99 -8.22 14.63
C GLU A 669 -15.95 -8.06 15.75
N ARG A 670 -15.12 -9.09 15.98
CA ARG A 670 -14.12 -9.09 17.05
C ARG A 670 -12.98 -8.11 16.76
N LEU A 671 -12.55 -8.00 15.49
CA LEU A 671 -11.53 -7.02 15.10
C LEU A 671 -12.08 -5.59 15.16
N ASP A 672 -13.29 -5.33 14.67
CA ASP A 672 -13.96 -4.02 14.78
C ASP A 672 -14.07 -3.55 16.23
N GLN A 673 -14.38 -4.45 17.17
CA GLN A 673 -14.38 -4.14 18.61
C GLN A 673 -12.98 -3.70 19.09
N LEU A 674 -11.93 -4.41 18.72
CA LEU A 674 -10.54 -4.07 19.08
C LEU A 674 -10.08 -2.75 18.48
N GLU A 675 -10.41 -2.51 17.22
CA GLU A 675 -10.11 -1.29 16.48
C GLU A 675 -10.82 -0.09 17.11
N HIS A 676 -12.10 -0.26 17.48
CA HIS A 676 -12.88 0.75 18.17
C HIS A 676 -12.30 1.08 19.56
N ILE A 677 -11.89 0.08 20.34
CA ILE A 677 -11.20 0.27 21.61
C ILE A 677 -9.91 1.06 21.40
N ARG A 678 -9.10 0.66 20.43
CA ARG A 678 -7.86 1.35 20.11
C ARG A 678 -8.09 2.82 19.73
N LYS A 679 -9.09 3.10 18.90
CA LYS A 679 -9.44 4.45 18.44
C LYS A 679 -9.96 5.35 19.56
N THR A 680 -10.65 4.78 20.55
CA THR A 680 -11.26 5.56 21.66
C THR A 680 -10.35 5.72 22.86
N GLU A 681 -9.43 4.79 23.11
CA GLU A 681 -8.54 4.80 24.26
C GLU A 681 -7.21 5.48 23.94
N LYS A 682 -6.96 6.67 24.50
CA LYS A 682 -5.76 7.47 24.25
C LYS A 682 -4.45 6.74 24.56
N VAL A 683 -4.48 5.77 25.45
CA VAL A 683 -3.30 4.97 25.82
C VAL A 683 -2.69 4.19 24.65
N PHE A 684 -3.38 4.10 23.50
CA PHE A 684 -2.88 3.47 22.28
C PHE A 684 -2.05 4.41 21.37
N VAL A 685 -1.87 5.69 21.73
CA VAL A 685 -0.97 6.57 20.95
C VAL A 685 0.44 5.97 20.87
N SER A 686 1.11 6.12 19.74
CA SER A 686 2.42 5.48 19.49
C SER A 686 3.52 5.92 20.46
N ASN A 687 3.41 7.13 21.03
CA ASN A 687 4.36 7.68 22.00
C ASN A 687 4.00 7.40 23.47
N ALA A 688 2.98 6.57 23.75
CA ALA A 688 2.70 6.10 25.12
C ALA A 688 3.88 5.32 25.71
N ASP A 689 4.02 5.35 27.03
CA ASP A 689 4.95 4.46 27.72
C ASP A 689 4.46 3.02 27.61
N THR A 690 5.36 2.12 27.19
CA THR A 690 5.10 0.69 27.03
C THR A 690 6.21 -0.11 27.72
N TRP A 691 5.83 -1.24 28.35
CA TRP A 691 6.76 -2.15 29.00
C TRP A 691 6.17 -3.56 29.06
N THR A 692 6.97 -4.58 29.32
CA THR A 692 6.49 -5.93 29.60
C THR A 692 6.47 -6.19 31.10
N LEU A 693 5.58 -7.09 31.54
CA LEU A 693 5.47 -7.53 32.93
C LEU A 693 5.63 -9.06 33.01
N ASP A 694 6.18 -9.54 34.10
CA ASP A 694 6.29 -10.97 34.37
C ASP A 694 4.94 -11.56 34.81
N THR A 695 4.54 -12.64 34.18
CA THR A 695 3.28 -13.36 34.46
C THR A 695 3.50 -14.68 35.20
N TRP A 696 4.75 -15.11 35.41
CA TRP A 696 5.15 -16.42 35.92
C TRP A 696 4.68 -17.60 35.07
N GLU A 697 4.24 -17.33 33.83
CA GLU A 697 3.77 -18.33 32.86
C GLU A 697 4.51 -18.13 31.55
N ALA A 698 5.23 -19.16 31.08
CA ALA A 698 6.04 -19.09 29.87
C ALA A 698 5.22 -18.84 28.58
N GLY A 699 3.93 -19.17 28.59
CA GLY A 699 3.02 -19.00 27.43
C GLY A 699 2.15 -17.75 27.51
N VAL A 700 2.28 -16.90 28.54
CA VAL A 700 1.44 -15.72 28.72
C VAL A 700 2.26 -14.44 28.69
N LEU A 701 2.06 -13.62 27.67
CA LEU A 701 2.65 -12.30 27.56
C LEU A 701 1.80 -11.24 28.27
N CYS A 702 2.45 -10.33 28.99
CA CYS A 702 1.82 -9.14 29.55
C CYS A 702 2.50 -7.88 29.04
N ILE A 703 1.72 -6.97 28.44
CA ILE A 703 2.18 -5.64 28.00
C ILE A 703 1.43 -4.58 28.79
N GLY A 704 2.17 -3.68 29.43
CA GLY A 704 1.62 -2.48 30.05
C GLY A 704 1.75 -1.27 29.14
N ARG A 705 0.76 -0.37 29.20
CA ARG A 705 0.77 0.94 28.54
C ARG A 705 0.34 2.01 29.53
N TYR A 706 0.92 3.21 29.39
CA TYR A 706 0.54 4.38 30.19
C TYR A 706 0.62 5.65 29.34
N TYR A 707 -0.44 6.46 29.44
CA TYR A 707 -0.49 7.77 28.81
C TYR A 707 -1.44 8.71 29.54
N GLU A 708 -0.99 9.90 29.89
CA GLU A 708 -1.78 11.00 30.52
C GLU A 708 -2.66 10.60 31.73
N GLY A 709 -2.24 9.61 32.50
CA GLY A 709 -2.96 9.12 33.68
C GLY A 709 -3.65 7.78 33.46
N ASP A 710 -3.98 7.40 32.24
CA ASP A 710 -4.58 6.13 31.89
C ASP A 710 -3.53 5.00 31.89
N LYS A 711 -3.85 3.88 32.54
CA LYS A 711 -3.05 2.65 32.56
C LYS A 711 -3.86 1.50 31.99
N LEU A 712 -3.27 0.81 30.99
CA LEU A 712 -3.84 -0.39 30.38
C LEU A 712 -2.85 -1.55 30.49
N ILE A 713 -3.36 -2.76 30.72
CA ILE A 713 -2.58 -4.01 30.72
C ILE A 713 -3.23 -4.95 29.72
N GLY A 714 -2.45 -5.41 28.73
CA GLY A 714 -2.85 -6.48 27.82
C GLY A 714 -2.26 -7.80 28.29
N LEU A 715 -3.10 -8.84 28.38
CA LEU A 715 -2.71 -10.21 28.69
C LEU A 715 -3.02 -11.10 27.49
N PHE A 716 -2.05 -11.92 27.04
CA PHE A 716 -2.18 -12.75 25.84
C PHE A 716 -1.66 -14.15 26.10
N ASN A 717 -2.53 -15.15 25.98
CA ASN A 717 -2.18 -16.56 26.16
C ASN A 717 -1.87 -17.21 24.80
N PHE A 718 -0.59 -17.45 24.53
CA PHE A 718 -0.12 -18.10 23.29
C PHE A 718 -0.24 -19.64 23.31
N SER A 719 -0.81 -20.21 24.36
CA SER A 719 -0.94 -21.67 24.49
C SER A 719 -2.37 -22.17 24.23
N GLU A 720 -2.47 -23.43 23.85
CA GLU A 720 -3.73 -24.16 23.68
C GLU A 720 -4.40 -24.60 24.99
N TYR A 721 -3.89 -24.17 26.14
CA TYR A 721 -4.39 -24.47 27.44
C TYR A 721 -4.73 -23.21 28.23
N ASP A 722 -5.73 -23.30 29.12
CA ASP A 722 -6.00 -22.24 30.08
C ASP A 722 -4.78 -22.02 30.96
N ARG A 723 -4.44 -20.75 31.23
CA ARG A 723 -3.29 -20.34 32.04
C ARG A 723 -3.72 -19.35 33.10
N THR A 724 -2.99 -19.30 34.21
CA THR A 724 -3.24 -18.33 35.28
C THR A 724 -2.03 -17.40 35.39
N ALA A 725 -2.21 -16.16 34.99
CA ALA A 725 -1.17 -15.13 35.08
C ALA A 725 -1.12 -14.51 36.49
N TRP A 726 0.08 -14.41 37.06
CA TRP A 726 0.35 -13.71 38.31
C TRP A 726 1.18 -12.47 38.05
N ILE A 727 0.59 -11.27 38.21
CA ILE A 727 1.29 -10.01 37.99
C ILE A 727 1.49 -9.32 39.32
N ASN A 728 2.72 -9.29 39.80
CA ASN A 728 3.05 -8.75 41.14
C ASN A 728 2.99 -7.23 41.23
N GLU A 729 3.14 -6.53 40.13
CA GLU A 729 3.27 -5.07 40.03
C GLU A 729 1.92 -4.36 39.84
N THR A 730 0.82 -5.10 39.93
CA THR A 730 -0.52 -4.56 39.79
C THR A 730 -1.28 -4.62 41.10
N ASP A 731 -1.98 -3.55 41.42
CA ASP A 731 -2.88 -3.43 42.55
C ASP A 731 -4.17 -2.71 42.13
N GLY A 732 -5.27 -2.99 42.85
CA GLY A 732 -6.57 -2.42 42.62
C GLY A 732 -7.39 -3.18 41.58
N MET A 733 -8.52 -2.59 41.24
CA MET A 733 -9.47 -3.12 40.27
C MET A 733 -9.16 -2.62 38.87
N TYR A 734 -9.46 -3.46 37.91
CA TYR A 734 -9.36 -3.19 36.48
C TYR A 734 -10.68 -3.57 35.81
N THR A 735 -11.04 -2.84 34.78
CA THR A 735 -12.17 -3.18 33.90
C THR A 735 -11.62 -3.74 32.59
N ASP A 736 -12.05 -4.94 32.21
CA ASP A 736 -11.75 -5.49 30.89
C ASP A 736 -12.55 -4.73 29.83
N LEU A 737 -11.86 -4.12 28.88
CA LEU A 737 -12.49 -3.31 27.81
C LEU A 737 -13.26 -4.16 26.78
N ILE A 738 -13.03 -5.49 26.75
CA ILE A 738 -13.71 -6.40 25.82
C ILE A 738 -15.08 -6.80 26.40
N SER A 739 -15.11 -7.28 27.65
CA SER A 739 -16.32 -7.80 28.31
C SER A 739 -17.04 -6.79 29.20
N GLY A 740 -16.35 -5.74 29.63
CA GLY A 740 -16.82 -4.81 30.66
C GLY A 740 -16.76 -5.35 32.09
N GLU A 741 -16.24 -6.55 32.29
CA GLU A 741 -16.12 -7.16 33.62
C GLU A 741 -15.01 -6.52 34.46
N LYS A 742 -15.22 -6.45 35.77
CA LYS A 742 -14.23 -5.92 36.72
C LYS A 742 -13.51 -7.06 37.42
N MET A 743 -12.17 -6.97 37.46
CA MET A 743 -11.32 -7.98 38.08
C MET A 743 -10.06 -7.39 38.70
N GLU A 744 -9.42 -8.13 39.60
CA GLU A 744 -8.05 -7.85 40.02
C GLU A 744 -7.08 -8.41 38.95
N ALA A 745 -6.03 -7.67 38.61
CA ALA A 745 -5.02 -8.14 37.64
C ALA A 745 -4.01 -9.13 38.28
N ARG A 746 -4.39 -9.82 39.33
CA ARG A 746 -3.60 -10.86 40.01
C ARG A 746 -4.31 -12.19 39.94
N GLY A 747 -3.63 -13.25 39.50
CA GLY A 747 -4.21 -14.57 39.39
C GLY A 747 -5.34 -14.64 38.36
N VAL A 748 -5.18 -13.95 37.24
CA VAL A 748 -6.15 -13.93 36.15
C VAL A 748 -6.09 -15.23 35.38
N ASN A 749 -7.20 -15.94 35.30
CA ASN A 749 -7.32 -17.12 34.44
C ASN A 749 -7.62 -16.68 33.01
N ILE A 750 -6.77 -17.09 32.07
CA ILE A 750 -6.86 -16.72 30.67
C ILE A 750 -7.11 -17.99 29.85
N PRO A 751 -8.25 -18.10 29.16
CA PRO A 751 -8.56 -19.25 28.31
C PRO A 751 -7.47 -19.54 27.26
N ALA A 752 -7.49 -20.74 26.72
CA ALA A 752 -6.63 -21.10 25.57
C ALA A 752 -6.76 -20.06 24.45
N PHE A 753 -5.64 -19.49 23.98
CA PHE A 753 -5.59 -18.39 23.02
C PHE A 753 -6.46 -17.17 23.41
N GLY A 754 -6.81 -17.04 24.70
CA GLY A 754 -7.57 -15.90 25.22
C GLY A 754 -6.68 -14.68 25.46
N PHE A 755 -7.32 -13.54 25.63
CA PHE A 755 -6.65 -12.29 25.98
C PHE A 755 -7.58 -11.37 26.77
N TYR A 756 -7.01 -10.35 27.44
CA TYR A 756 -7.73 -9.30 28.14
C TYR A 756 -7.08 -7.93 27.90
N TYR A 757 -7.91 -6.89 27.83
CA TYR A 757 -7.52 -5.48 27.87
C TYR A 757 -7.99 -4.85 29.17
N LEU A 758 -7.16 -4.89 30.18
CA LEU A 758 -7.48 -4.45 31.54
C LEU A 758 -7.11 -2.98 31.75
N LYS A 759 -8.10 -2.09 31.71
CA LYS A 759 -7.94 -0.67 32.04
C LYS A 759 -8.07 -0.50 33.55
N LYS A 760 -7.10 0.19 34.19
CA LYS A 760 -7.13 0.45 35.62
C LYS A 760 -8.29 1.37 35.97
N ASP A 761 -9.11 0.97 36.96
CA ASP A 761 -10.16 1.82 37.51
C ASP A 761 -9.54 3.02 38.27
N GLU A 762 -10.19 4.22 38.22
CA GLU A 762 -9.74 5.44 38.92
C GLU A 762 -9.64 5.27 40.43
#